data_ee01519bdf04e1521461c356574c3e55
#
_entry.id   ee01519bdf04e1521461c356574c3e55
#
_cell.length_a   1.000
_cell.length_b   1.000
_cell.length_c   1.000
_cell.angle_alpha   90.00
_cell.angle_beta   90.00
_cell.angle_gamma   90.00
#
_symmetry.space_group_name_H-M   'P 1'
#
loop_
_entity.id
_entity.type
_entity.pdbx_description
1 polymer ?
#
loop_
_entity_poly.entity_id
_entity_poly.type
_entity_poly.pdbx_seq_one_letter_code
_entity_poly.pdbx_strand_id
1 'polypeptide(L)'
;MRKLTTLLALSVFAATPFALHGEEVVALEKFVVTSQKRTEEIKDVPISVTAYKGEFLNRLGIGSFKDLAPYVPGLFIQEQSPNNPGINVRGVTTDSGNPSQETRVSIFQDGVSISRSRGSVVELFDLERVEVLKGPQGTLFGRGAQIGAISIIQNKAQNGTLGQFTAGFGNFGKIEASGTYNTVLAPNQLFARVAFSYVDREGSIENVADGSDLNGKNTLGVRTSLRWQPGTATTADFIINYQRDQPPGTAFKSGTFAPRGGNTRAFETAELNRGAELGIDRTVVGLTGIVTHDLNNAFTLTSITGYRDFDSFEAFDADGTRLNILEFAEDYLGEQLSQELRISYDTRGRFRGFAGLSYFDEKGSARVPFYTDERQLAAFLLRGSGVPVFNPDGTPNTGLTVSPITGGPLRAYNREEYTQTGATEAYDIFVDGTYNVTDRLELSAGFRSTFEDITSGYQVINALTPAGFPTGAANFPNTLFAPTNGLIQATRDYNSWVARAVARYKISSDISAFASASRGRRPDTLLISFVGGRYVPVELKEEIVWNYEVGLKGTMLQNRLNWSAAVFKYDYANFQSTAVNPTPPPLTTTVDAGNATGEGFELTFQGVLNPAVTTFGTFGYTDATFDDVNDRGQRQQLAGNTFRLTSRRTYSFGATFSGSFGPAGRIQLTPSYQYKSKHFFDDNNANAGGILSQDGFGLFNVRAAFQPKGDRWEVVAYIDNLFDKEYIIDAGNTGGAFGIPTFIAGDPRLFGVRATYRF
;
A
#
# COMPACT_ATOMS: atom_id res chain seq x y z
N MET A 1 -5.28 12.45 -44.93
CA MET A 1 -6.16 13.62 -44.81
C MET A 1 -7.59 13.16 -44.62
N ARG A 2 -8.09 13.31 -43.43
CA ARG A 2 -9.49 13.55 -43.05
C ARG A 2 -9.53 13.62 -41.54
N LYS A 3 -9.54 14.86 -41.04
CA LYS A 3 -9.82 15.19 -39.65
C LYS A 3 -11.31 14.97 -39.44
N LEU A 4 -11.68 14.10 -38.49
CA LEU A 4 -13.02 14.09 -37.96
C LEU A 4 -12.99 14.76 -36.57
N THR A 5 -13.47 15.97 -36.54
CA THR A 5 -13.77 16.76 -35.36
C THR A 5 -15.07 16.22 -34.76
N THR A 6 -15.00 15.49 -33.66
CA THR A 6 -16.20 15.05 -32.94
C THR A 6 -16.58 16.18 -31.98
N LEU A 7 -17.62 16.95 -32.33
CA LEU A 7 -18.31 17.86 -31.44
C LEU A 7 -18.99 17.05 -30.33
N LEU A 8 -18.59 17.30 -29.08
CA LEU A 8 -19.35 16.88 -27.91
C LEU A 8 -20.62 17.75 -27.83
N ALA A 9 -21.75 17.18 -28.19
CA ALA A 9 -23.04 17.77 -27.91
C ALA A 9 -23.35 17.60 -26.40
N LEU A 10 -23.05 18.62 -25.59
CA LEU A 10 -23.62 18.78 -24.26
C LEU A 10 -25.12 19.05 -24.43
N SER A 11 -25.93 17.99 -24.31
CA SER A 11 -27.37 18.17 -24.13
C SER A 11 -27.61 18.79 -22.75
N VAL A 12 -27.91 20.07 -22.78
CA VAL A 12 -28.39 20.83 -21.62
C VAL A 12 -29.70 20.17 -21.18
N PHE A 13 -29.63 19.42 -20.08
CA PHE A 13 -30.83 19.07 -19.32
C PHE A 13 -31.46 20.38 -18.88
N ALA A 14 -32.66 20.66 -19.38
CA ALA A 14 -33.44 21.81 -18.98
C ALA A 14 -33.67 21.75 -17.48
N ALA A 15 -32.93 22.58 -16.75
CA ALA A 15 -33.06 22.76 -15.33
C ALA A 15 -34.47 23.34 -15.04
N THR A 16 -35.37 22.51 -14.56
CA THR A 16 -36.46 23.03 -13.75
C THR A 16 -35.84 23.79 -12.59
N PRO A 17 -36.27 24.99 -12.25
CA PRO A 17 -35.68 25.74 -11.16
C PRO A 17 -35.91 24.98 -9.85
N PHE A 18 -34.83 24.38 -9.33
CA PHE A 18 -34.84 23.91 -7.94
C PHE A 18 -34.98 25.14 -7.06
N ALA A 19 -36.09 25.24 -6.36
CA ALA A 19 -36.29 26.27 -5.37
C ALA A 19 -35.25 26.10 -4.25
N LEU A 20 -34.21 26.92 -4.30
CA LEU A 20 -33.22 27.06 -3.25
C LEU A 20 -33.91 27.73 -2.05
N HIS A 21 -34.43 26.91 -1.14
CA HIS A 21 -34.75 27.40 0.19
C HIS A 21 -33.40 27.64 0.88
N GLY A 22 -33.15 28.87 1.32
CA GLY A 22 -31.96 29.24 2.06
C GLY A 22 -31.93 28.55 3.42
N GLU A 23 -31.46 27.32 3.45
CA GLU A 23 -30.97 26.70 4.69
C GLU A 23 -29.62 27.35 5.04
N GLU A 24 -29.41 27.60 6.31
CA GLU A 24 -28.17 28.12 6.88
C GLU A 24 -26.98 27.34 6.31
N VAL A 25 -26.05 28.03 5.73
CA VAL A 25 -24.87 27.38 5.08
C VAL A 25 -24.04 26.71 6.16
N VAL A 26 -24.11 25.40 6.26
CA VAL A 26 -23.37 24.60 7.22
C VAL A 26 -21.88 24.75 6.92
N ALA A 27 -21.13 25.37 7.85
CA ALA A 27 -19.69 25.37 7.81
C ALA A 27 -19.17 23.93 7.90
N LEU A 28 -18.03 23.63 7.27
CA LEU A 28 -17.38 22.34 7.45
C LEU A 28 -17.10 22.12 8.93
N GLU A 29 -17.42 20.94 9.44
CA GLU A 29 -17.00 20.55 10.77
C GLU A 29 -15.48 20.63 10.89
N LYS A 30 -15.01 21.05 12.08
CA LYS A 30 -13.59 21.05 12.39
C LYS A 30 -13.04 19.64 12.23
N PHE A 31 -12.07 19.48 11.34
CA PHE A 31 -11.45 18.21 11.10
C PHE A 31 -10.21 18.07 11.99
N VAL A 32 -10.26 17.15 12.95
CA VAL A 32 -9.17 16.87 13.87
C VAL A 32 -8.41 15.61 13.47
N VAL A 33 -7.10 15.64 13.70
CA VAL A 33 -6.16 14.55 13.43
C VAL A 33 -5.30 14.29 14.66
N THR A 34 -4.65 13.13 14.70
CA THR A 34 -3.73 12.73 15.77
C THR A 34 -2.29 12.53 15.28
N SER A 35 -1.98 13.09 14.12
CA SER A 35 -0.70 12.95 13.41
C SER A 35 0.53 13.34 14.23
N GLN A 36 0.38 14.19 15.26
CA GLN A 36 1.46 14.58 16.16
C GLN A 36 1.34 13.94 17.57
N LYS A 37 0.73 12.77 17.68
CA LYS A 37 0.46 12.06 18.94
C LYS A 37 -0.43 12.87 19.91
N ARG A 38 -1.15 13.87 19.41
CA ARG A 38 -2.11 14.72 20.11
C ARG A 38 -3.25 15.13 19.15
N THR A 39 -4.40 15.43 19.69
CA THR A 39 -5.57 15.87 18.91
C THR A 39 -5.44 17.33 18.52
N GLU A 40 -5.36 17.64 17.22
CA GLU A 40 -5.23 18.99 16.67
C GLU A 40 -6.13 19.16 15.43
N GLU A 41 -6.57 20.40 15.16
CA GLU A 41 -7.23 20.70 13.88
C GLU A 41 -6.21 20.54 12.74
N ILE A 42 -6.60 19.94 11.60
CA ILE A 42 -5.70 19.65 10.48
C ILE A 42 -4.99 20.90 9.95
N LYS A 43 -5.63 22.09 10.02
CA LYS A 43 -5.04 23.37 9.64
C LYS A 43 -3.87 23.78 10.54
N ASP A 44 -3.84 23.27 11.77
CA ASP A 44 -2.85 23.61 12.79
C ASP A 44 -1.67 22.61 12.83
N VAL A 45 -1.77 21.51 12.09
CA VAL A 45 -0.70 20.49 12.01
C VAL A 45 0.37 20.92 11.01
N PRO A 46 1.59 21.25 11.43
CA PRO A 46 2.62 21.85 10.58
C PRO A 46 3.47 20.80 9.82
N ILE A 47 2.82 19.82 9.22
CA ILE A 47 3.41 18.80 8.32
C ILE A 47 2.45 18.52 7.18
N SER A 48 2.95 17.96 6.06
CA SER A 48 2.08 17.55 4.95
C SER A 48 1.29 16.31 5.35
N VAL A 49 -0.01 16.47 5.54
CA VAL A 49 -0.94 15.40 5.87
C VAL A 49 -2.21 15.53 5.02
N THR A 50 -2.65 14.41 4.47
CA THR A 50 -3.96 14.27 3.85
C THR A 50 -4.79 13.33 4.71
N ALA A 51 -5.98 13.75 5.10
CA ALA A 51 -6.79 12.93 5.98
C ALA A 51 -8.27 12.97 5.55
N TYR A 52 -8.95 11.84 5.70
CA TYR A 52 -10.35 11.66 5.33
C TYR A 52 -11.11 10.94 6.42
N LYS A 53 -12.30 11.45 6.77
CA LYS A 53 -13.24 10.77 7.66
C LYS A 53 -13.82 9.51 7.00
N GLY A 54 -14.17 8.52 7.81
CA GLY A 54 -14.80 7.28 7.33
C GLY A 54 -16.07 7.53 6.49
N GLU A 55 -16.86 8.54 6.82
CA GLU A 55 -18.03 8.93 6.03
C GLU A 55 -17.68 9.38 4.61
N PHE A 56 -16.58 10.13 4.44
CA PHE A 56 -16.10 10.55 3.13
C PHE A 56 -15.64 9.33 2.31
N LEU A 57 -14.88 8.41 2.94
CA LEU A 57 -14.43 7.18 2.31
C LEU A 57 -15.63 6.33 1.85
N ASN A 58 -16.61 6.14 2.72
CA ASN A 58 -17.83 5.40 2.40
C ASN A 58 -18.63 6.03 1.24
N ARG A 59 -18.73 7.37 1.21
CA ARG A 59 -19.41 8.11 0.14
C ARG A 59 -18.76 7.88 -1.22
N LEU A 60 -17.43 7.82 -1.25
CA LEU A 60 -16.66 7.54 -2.47
C LEU A 60 -16.47 6.04 -2.74
N GLY A 61 -16.95 5.15 -1.84
CA GLY A 61 -16.79 3.70 -1.96
C GLY A 61 -15.34 3.24 -1.82
N ILE A 62 -14.54 3.97 -1.06
CA ILE A 62 -13.15 3.64 -0.79
C ILE A 62 -13.13 2.57 0.31
N GLY A 63 -12.81 1.33 -0.06
CA GLY A 63 -12.74 0.17 0.82
C GLY A 63 -11.32 -0.40 0.97
N SER A 64 -10.36 0.06 0.17
CA SER A 64 -8.99 -0.42 0.18
C SER A 64 -7.98 0.72 0.04
N PHE A 65 -6.69 0.42 0.26
CA PHE A 65 -5.62 1.40 0.01
C PHE A 65 -5.50 1.78 -1.47
N LYS A 66 -5.75 0.85 -2.38
CA LYS A 66 -5.79 1.10 -3.82
C LYS A 66 -6.84 2.16 -4.17
N ASP A 67 -8.03 2.05 -3.57
CA ASP A 67 -9.12 3.01 -3.79
C ASP A 67 -8.80 4.38 -3.17
N LEU A 68 -8.06 4.41 -2.04
CA LEU A 68 -7.65 5.63 -1.35
C LEU A 68 -6.58 6.40 -2.12
N ALA A 69 -5.60 5.71 -2.70
CA ALA A 69 -4.40 6.31 -3.27
C ALA A 69 -4.67 7.46 -4.27
N PRO A 70 -5.64 7.39 -5.19
CA PRO A 70 -5.91 8.49 -6.12
C PRO A 70 -6.36 9.79 -5.48
N TYR A 71 -6.85 9.75 -4.25
CA TYR A 71 -7.32 10.91 -3.49
C TYR A 71 -6.24 11.51 -2.57
N VAL A 72 -5.02 10.97 -2.60
CA VAL A 72 -3.88 11.45 -1.80
C VAL A 72 -2.73 11.83 -2.73
N PRO A 73 -2.38 13.13 -2.85
CA PRO A 73 -1.28 13.55 -3.72
C PRO A 73 0.03 12.91 -3.24
N GLY A 74 0.82 12.40 -4.18
CA GLY A 74 2.09 11.74 -3.89
C GLY A 74 1.98 10.31 -3.36
N LEU A 75 0.78 9.73 -3.25
CA LEU A 75 0.57 8.32 -2.90
C LEU A 75 0.25 7.50 -4.16
N PHE A 76 0.92 6.38 -4.31
CA PHE A 76 0.61 5.37 -5.31
C PHE A 76 0.60 3.98 -4.64
N ILE A 77 -0.39 3.16 -4.95
CA ILE A 77 -0.47 1.77 -4.50
C ILE A 77 -0.48 0.88 -5.74
N GLN A 78 0.48 -0.02 -5.80
CA GLN A 78 0.57 -1.06 -6.81
C GLN A 78 0.12 -2.38 -6.19
N GLU A 79 -0.85 -3.03 -6.79
CA GLU A 79 -1.27 -4.38 -6.41
C GLU A 79 -0.78 -5.38 -7.45
N GLN A 80 0.53 -5.67 -7.45
CA GLN A 80 1.09 -6.79 -8.19
C GLN A 80 0.44 -8.09 -7.71
N SER A 81 0.45 -8.24 -6.40
CA SER A 81 -0.33 -9.20 -5.65
C SER A 81 -1.08 -8.44 -4.55
N PRO A 82 -2.35 -8.74 -4.30
CA PRO A 82 -3.07 -8.18 -3.15
C PRO A 82 -2.39 -8.49 -1.81
N ASN A 83 -1.56 -9.50 -1.78
CA ASN A 83 -0.82 -9.96 -0.61
C ASN A 83 0.44 -9.12 -0.32
N ASN A 84 1.08 -8.56 -1.34
CA ASN A 84 2.31 -7.78 -1.20
C ASN A 84 2.27 -6.52 -2.07
N PRO A 85 1.40 -5.54 -1.78
CA PRO A 85 1.30 -4.33 -2.59
C PRO A 85 2.55 -3.46 -2.45
N GLY A 86 2.92 -2.82 -3.54
CA GLY A 86 3.90 -1.73 -3.54
C GLY A 86 3.26 -0.45 -3.04
N ILE A 87 3.75 0.10 -1.92
CA ILE A 87 3.32 1.38 -1.37
C ILE A 87 4.37 2.43 -1.71
N ASN A 88 3.98 3.42 -2.49
CA ASN A 88 4.87 4.50 -2.93
C ASN A 88 4.39 5.83 -2.35
N VAL A 89 5.28 6.56 -1.68
CA VAL A 89 5.04 7.92 -1.20
C VAL A 89 6.12 8.83 -1.78
N ARG A 90 5.72 9.88 -2.50
CA ARG A 90 6.64 10.86 -3.13
C ARG A 90 7.74 10.21 -3.99
N GLY A 91 7.41 9.12 -4.68
CA GLY A 91 8.34 8.39 -5.54
C GLY A 91 9.04 7.20 -4.87
N VAL A 92 9.13 7.16 -3.56
CA VAL A 92 9.85 6.10 -2.84
C VAL A 92 8.92 4.93 -2.55
N THR A 93 9.26 3.75 -3.06
CA THR A 93 8.43 2.53 -2.98
C THR A 93 8.90 1.59 -1.87
N THR A 94 7.94 0.98 -1.19
CA THR A 94 8.08 -0.18 -0.31
C THR A 94 7.34 -1.35 -0.89
N ASP A 95 8.02 -2.46 -1.15
CA ASP A 95 7.44 -3.71 -1.64
C ASP A 95 8.33 -4.93 -1.36
N SER A 96 9.26 -4.82 -0.40
CA SER A 96 10.14 -5.94 -0.07
C SER A 96 9.36 -7.08 0.60
N GLY A 97 9.44 -8.27 0.02
CA GLY A 97 8.96 -9.51 0.64
C GLY A 97 9.98 -10.16 1.60
N ASN A 98 11.19 -9.60 1.75
CA ASN A 98 12.23 -10.18 2.60
C ASN A 98 11.92 -9.96 4.09
N PRO A 99 11.86 -11.02 4.91
CA PRO A 99 11.52 -10.92 6.34
C PRO A 99 12.57 -10.21 7.20
N SER A 100 13.77 -9.93 6.71
CA SER A 100 14.80 -9.17 7.45
C SER A 100 14.87 -7.68 7.08
N GLN A 101 14.06 -7.21 6.12
CA GLN A 101 14.10 -5.82 5.66
C GLN A 101 12.96 -4.99 6.23
N GLU A 102 13.26 -3.81 6.79
CA GLU A 102 12.27 -2.82 7.22
C GLU A 102 11.61 -2.14 6.02
N THR A 103 10.35 -1.73 6.17
CA THR A 103 9.61 -0.94 5.18
C THR A 103 10.06 0.53 5.17
N ARG A 104 9.86 1.24 4.05
CA ARG A 104 10.10 2.69 3.93
C ARG A 104 8.87 3.52 4.27
N VAL A 105 7.71 2.94 4.09
CA VAL A 105 6.40 3.51 4.44
C VAL A 105 5.69 2.49 5.31
N SER A 106 5.35 2.86 6.54
CA SER A 106 4.62 1.98 7.45
C SER A 106 3.14 2.33 7.50
N ILE A 107 2.34 1.29 7.70
CA ILE A 107 0.93 1.38 8.03
C ILE A 107 0.81 1.25 9.54
N PHE A 108 0.03 2.14 10.14
CA PHE A 108 -0.30 2.13 11.56
C PHE A 108 -1.79 1.90 11.72
N GLN A 109 -2.17 0.97 12.57
CA GLN A 109 -3.55 0.71 12.92
C GLN A 109 -3.74 1.01 14.41
N ASP A 110 -4.50 2.08 14.72
CA ASP A 110 -4.70 2.57 16.08
C ASP A 110 -3.40 2.81 16.87
N GLY A 111 -2.36 3.28 16.19
CA GLY A 111 -1.05 3.57 16.76
C GLY A 111 -0.06 2.41 16.79
N VAL A 112 -0.50 1.18 16.48
CA VAL A 112 0.37 0.01 16.34
C VAL A 112 0.95 -0.03 14.93
N SER A 113 2.27 -0.07 14.80
CA SER A 113 2.96 -0.24 13.52
C SER A 113 2.72 -1.64 12.95
N ILE A 114 2.50 -1.72 11.65
CA ILE A 114 2.46 -2.97 10.90
C ILE A 114 3.66 -2.97 9.97
N SER A 115 4.70 -3.69 10.35
CA SER A 115 6.02 -3.59 9.74
C SER A 115 6.17 -4.42 8.46
N ARG A 116 5.34 -5.46 8.27
CA ARG A 116 5.43 -6.35 7.10
C ARG A 116 4.30 -6.11 6.12
N SER A 117 4.65 -6.02 4.82
CA SER A 117 3.68 -5.76 3.76
C SER A 117 2.50 -6.74 3.81
N ARG A 118 2.77 -8.03 3.96
CA ARG A 118 1.73 -9.07 4.00
C ARG A 118 0.79 -8.99 5.20
N GLY A 119 1.29 -8.50 6.33
CA GLY A 119 0.45 -8.21 7.51
C GLY A 119 -0.25 -6.85 7.45
N SER A 120 0.09 -5.98 6.48
CA SER A 120 -0.36 -4.59 6.43
C SER A 120 -1.55 -4.34 5.52
N VAL A 121 -1.86 -5.25 4.62
CA VAL A 121 -3.05 -5.13 3.75
C VAL A 121 -4.29 -5.39 4.60
N VAL A 122 -5.01 -4.33 4.92
CA VAL A 122 -6.22 -4.38 5.74
C VAL A 122 -7.36 -3.66 5.02
N GLU A 123 -8.56 -4.22 5.15
CA GLU A 123 -9.76 -3.59 4.62
C GLU A 123 -10.12 -2.33 5.41
N LEU A 124 -10.51 -1.28 4.66
CA LEU A 124 -10.87 0.03 5.20
C LEU A 124 -12.36 0.08 5.53
N PHE A 125 -12.78 -0.58 6.60
CA PHE A 125 -14.18 -0.56 7.05
C PHE A 125 -14.31 -0.06 8.48
N ASP A 126 -15.44 0.54 8.80
CA ASP A 126 -15.78 1.07 10.12
C ASP A 126 -14.66 1.95 10.70
N LEU A 127 -14.23 2.93 9.91
CA LEU A 127 -13.16 3.85 10.27
C LEU A 127 -13.70 5.17 10.79
N GLU A 128 -13.01 5.71 11.79
CA GLU A 128 -13.18 7.12 12.16
C GLU A 128 -12.53 7.99 11.08
N ARG A 129 -11.28 7.67 10.70
CA ARG A 129 -10.52 8.36 9.65
C ARG A 129 -9.28 7.59 9.21
N VAL A 130 -8.72 8.02 8.09
CA VAL A 130 -7.37 7.66 7.63
C VAL A 130 -6.56 8.95 7.50
N GLU A 131 -5.32 8.93 8.00
CA GLU A 131 -4.36 10.01 7.90
C GLU A 131 -3.14 9.52 7.10
N VAL A 132 -2.79 10.18 5.99
CA VAL A 132 -1.59 9.89 5.22
C VAL A 132 -0.60 11.03 5.43
N LEU A 133 0.47 10.72 6.13
CA LEU A 133 1.56 11.64 6.46
C LEU A 133 2.67 11.45 5.44
N LYS A 134 3.19 12.53 4.92
CA LYS A 134 4.21 12.54 3.87
C LYS A 134 5.50 13.17 4.36
N GLY A 135 6.63 12.70 3.83
CA GLY A 135 7.96 12.99 4.38
C GLY A 135 8.29 12.15 5.63
N PRO A 136 9.51 12.21 6.14
CA PRO A 136 9.97 11.43 7.29
C PRO A 136 9.14 11.66 8.55
N GLN A 137 8.62 10.58 9.13
CA GLN A 137 7.80 10.59 10.34
C GLN A 137 8.39 9.75 11.48
N GLY A 138 9.63 9.31 11.36
CA GLY A 138 10.28 8.40 12.31
C GLY A 138 10.31 8.90 13.74
N THR A 139 10.41 10.21 14.01
CA THR A 139 10.38 10.78 15.35
C THR A 139 9.07 10.50 16.09
N LEU A 140 7.93 10.53 15.38
CA LEU A 140 6.60 10.37 15.95
C LEU A 140 6.12 8.92 15.88
N PHE A 141 6.41 8.24 14.78
CA PHE A 141 5.86 6.92 14.47
C PHE A 141 6.87 5.78 14.65
N GLY A 142 8.18 6.08 14.64
CA GLY A 142 9.24 5.08 14.79
C GLY A 142 9.56 4.35 13.49
N ARG A 143 9.72 3.04 13.60
CA ARG A 143 10.16 2.15 12.52
C ARG A 143 9.30 2.25 11.27
N GLY A 144 9.95 2.14 10.09
CA GLY A 144 9.28 2.09 8.78
C GLY A 144 8.65 3.40 8.32
N ALA A 145 8.74 4.49 9.07
CA ALA A 145 8.21 5.79 8.68
C ALA A 145 9.30 6.70 8.08
N GLN A 146 10.11 6.15 7.16
CA GLN A 146 11.25 6.82 6.55
C GLN A 146 10.84 7.98 5.65
N ILE A 147 9.82 7.79 4.81
CA ILE A 147 9.35 8.79 3.83
C ILE A 147 7.84 9.07 3.94
N GLY A 148 7.14 8.34 4.78
CA GLY A 148 5.72 8.51 5.02
C GLY A 148 5.15 7.49 5.98
N ALA A 149 3.92 7.76 6.44
CA ALA A 149 3.13 6.86 7.27
C ALA A 149 1.66 6.93 6.89
N ILE A 150 0.97 5.79 6.89
CA ILE A 150 -0.48 5.71 6.72
C ILE A 150 -1.07 5.29 8.06
N SER A 151 -1.82 6.17 8.71
CA SER A 151 -2.44 5.91 10.01
C SER A 151 -3.93 5.69 9.85
N ILE A 152 -4.39 4.49 10.20
CA ILE A 152 -5.78 4.07 10.19
C ILE A 152 -6.31 4.18 11.62
N ILE A 153 -7.30 5.02 11.82
CA ILE A 153 -7.96 5.18 13.09
C ILE A 153 -9.36 4.56 12.97
N GLN A 154 -9.57 3.49 13.73
CA GLN A 154 -10.80 2.72 13.75
C GLN A 154 -11.82 3.35 14.69
N ASN A 155 -13.12 3.23 14.37
CA ASN A 155 -14.19 3.62 15.30
C ASN A 155 -14.08 2.79 16.59
N LYS A 156 -14.07 3.48 17.72
CA LYS A 156 -14.07 2.86 19.05
C LYS A 156 -15.50 2.63 19.54
N ALA A 157 -15.67 1.70 20.47
CA ALA A 157 -16.91 1.55 21.21
C ALA A 157 -17.24 2.86 21.94
N GLN A 158 -18.51 3.25 21.98
CA GLN A 158 -18.94 4.53 22.53
C GLN A 158 -20.24 4.39 23.34
N ASN A 159 -20.55 5.40 24.13
CA ASN A 159 -21.80 5.45 24.87
C ASN A 159 -22.99 5.65 23.89
N GLY A 160 -23.88 4.68 23.87
CA GLY A 160 -25.06 4.65 22.98
C GLY A 160 -25.24 3.31 22.28
N THR A 161 -26.46 3.05 21.86
CA THR A 161 -26.78 1.87 21.03
C THR A 161 -27.11 2.35 19.64
N LEU A 162 -26.33 1.89 18.66
CA LEU A 162 -26.48 2.23 17.26
C LEU A 162 -25.96 1.09 16.38
N GLY A 163 -26.52 0.95 15.21
CA GLY A 163 -26.07 -0.06 14.26
C GLY A 163 -26.37 0.34 12.83
N GLN A 164 -25.65 -0.33 11.93
CA GLN A 164 -25.94 -0.27 10.49
C GLN A 164 -25.63 -1.60 9.85
N PHE A 165 -26.34 -1.89 8.78
CA PHE A 165 -26.11 -3.04 7.92
C PHE A 165 -26.19 -2.61 6.47
N THR A 166 -25.22 -3.05 5.65
CA THR A 166 -25.15 -2.77 4.21
C THR A 166 -25.07 -4.09 3.46
N ALA A 167 -25.84 -4.23 2.39
CA ALA A 167 -25.72 -5.31 1.42
C ALA A 167 -25.69 -4.73 0.01
N GLY A 168 -24.95 -5.36 -0.90
CA GLY A 168 -24.80 -4.90 -2.27
C GLY A 168 -24.48 -6.01 -3.26
N PHE A 169 -24.73 -5.70 -4.53
CA PHE A 169 -24.48 -6.58 -5.68
C PHE A 169 -23.86 -5.77 -6.81
N GLY A 170 -23.05 -6.44 -7.65
CA GLY A 170 -22.43 -5.80 -8.79
C GLY A 170 -22.15 -6.79 -9.94
N ASN A 171 -21.53 -6.28 -10.99
CA ASN A 171 -21.05 -7.14 -12.06
C ASN A 171 -19.89 -8.04 -11.58
N PHE A 172 -19.54 -9.04 -12.40
CA PHE A 172 -18.62 -10.13 -12.03
C PHE A 172 -19.08 -10.87 -10.77
N GLY A 173 -20.37 -11.16 -10.65
CA GLY A 173 -20.92 -11.88 -9.50
C GLY A 173 -20.71 -11.20 -8.13
N LYS A 174 -20.34 -9.90 -8.10
CA LYS A 174 -20.00 -9.22 -6.86
C LYS A 174 -21.13 -9.27 -5.85
N ILE A 175 -20.79 -9.71 -4.64
CA ILE A 175 -21.61 -9.64 -3.43
C ILE A 175 -20.82 -8.91 -2.36
N GLU A 176 -21.46 -7.97 -1.67
CA GLU A 176 -20.87 -7.29 -0.51
C GLU A 176 -21.85 -7.23 0.64
N ALA A 177 -21.34 -7.44 1.85
CA ALA A 177 -22.11 -7.27 3.09
C ALA A 177 -21.22 -6.65 4.16
N SER A 178 -21.71 -5.66 4.87
CA SER A 178 -21.00 -5.09 6.02
C SER A 178 -21.96 -4.66 7.09
N GLY A 179 -21.48 -4.60 8.33
CA GLY A 179 -22.33 -4.17 9.44
C GLY A 179 -21.53 -3.72 10.63
N THR A 180 -22.15 -2.87 11.44
CA THR A 180 -21.64 -2.43 12.73
C THR A 180 -22.73 -2.43 13.77
N TYR A 181 -22.38 -2.79 14.99
CA TYR A 181 -23.25 -2.69 16.15
C TYR A 181 -22.48 -2.22 17.37
N ASN A 182 -22.95 -1.15 17.98
CA ASN A 182 -22.39 -0.57 19.20
C ASN A 182 -23.43 -0.64 20.33
N THR A 183 -23.00 -1.01 21.52
CA THR A 183 -23.89 -1.11 22.67
C THR A 183 -23.20 -0.74 23.97
N VAL A 184 -24.01 -0.41 24.97
CA VAL A 184 -23.59 -0.11 26.34
C VAL A 184 -23.71 -1.40 27.17
N LEU A 185 -22.59 -1.89 27.71
CA LEU A 185 -22.56 -3.06 28.62
C LEU A 185 -22.71 -2.63 30.08
N ALA A 186 -22.08 -1.52 30.47
CA ALA A 186 -22.31 -0.87 31.76
C ALA A 186 -22.44 0.65 31.56
N PRO A 187 -23.49 1.29 32.06
CA PRO A 187 -23.77 2.71 31.84
C PRO A 187 -22.55 3.59 32.19
N ASN A 188 -22.14 4.43 31.24
CA ASN A 188 -21.03 5.38 31.36
C ASN A 188 -19.65 4.76 31.67
N GLN A 189 -19.50 3.44 31.62
CA GLN A 189 -18.26 2.76 31.99
C GLN A 189 -17.75 1.76 30.98
N LEU A 190 -18.63 0.93 30.40
CA LEU A 190 -18.19 -0.14 29.51
C LEU A 190 -19.06 -0.18 28.25
N PHE A 191 -18.39 -0.11 27.12
CA PHE A 191 -19.02 -0.10 25.80
C PHE A 191 -18.42 -1.19 24.94
N ALA A 192 -19.21 -1.77 24.06
CA ALA A 192 -18.78 -2.77 23.09
C ALA A 192 -19.19 -2.35 21.67
N ARG A 193 -18.35 -2.67 20.71
CA ARG A 193 -18.61 -2.49 19.29
C ARG A 193 -18.12 -3.71 18.51
N VAL A 194 -18.95 -4.17 17.56
CA VAL A 194 -18.60 -5.20 16.59
C VAL A 194 -18.79 -4.63 15.20
N ALA A 195 -17.88 -4.91 14.31
CA ALA A 195 -17.96 -4.55 12.91
C ALA A 195 -17.49 -5.72 12.03
N PHE A 196 -18.08 -5.86 10.85
CA PHE A 196 -17.62 -6.80 9.84
C PHE A 196 -17.74 -6.21 8.44
N SER A 197 -16.95 -6.74 7.51
CA SER A 197 -17.01 -6.47 6.08
C SER A 197 -16.71 -7.76 5.32
N TYR A 198 -17.55 -8.08 4.35
CA TYR A 198 -17.36 -9.19 3.44
C TYR A 198 -17.53 -8.71 2.01
N VAL A 199 -16.60 -9.04 1.14
CA VAL A 199 -16.69 -8.77 -0.30
C VAL A 199 -16.24 -10.01 -1.04
N ASP A 200 -17.05 -10.47 -1.96
CA ASP A 200 -16.74 -11.51 -2.93
C ASP A 200 -17.03 -11.00 -4.34
N ARG A 201 -16.10 -11.23 -5.26
CA ARG A 201 -16.22 -10.85 -6.68
C ARG A 201 -15.40 -11.81 -7.52
N GLU A 202 -16.04 -12.40 -8.52
CA GLU A 202 -15.36 -13.22 -9.53
C GLU A 202 -14.27 -12.44 -10.25
N GLY A 203 -13.33 -13.13 -10.85
CA GLY A 203 -12.26 -12.52 -11.63
C GLY A 203 -12.77 -11.84 -12.90
N SER A 204 -11.95 -10.97 -13.46
CA SER A 204 -12.26 -10.28 -14.71
C SER A 204 -11.48 -10.81 -15.92
N ILE A 205 -10.58 -11.76 -15.72
CA ILE A 205 -9.74 -12.38 -16.76
C ILE A 205 -9.97 -13.89 -16.72
N GLU A 206 -10.52 -14.44 -17.77
CA GLU A 206 -10.73 -15.88 -17.93
C GLU A 206 -9.39 -16.59 -18.18
N ASN A 207 -9.10 -17.65 -17.44
CA ASN A 207 -8.02 -18.59 -17.71
C ASN A 207 -8.52 -19.71 -18.62
N VAL A 208 -8.20 -19.67 -19.91
CA VAL A 208 -8.68 -20.68 -20.88
C VAL A 208 -8.05 -22.07 -20.68
N ALA A 209 -7.11 -22.23 -19.75
CA ALA A 209 -6.55 -23.52 -19.42
C ALA A 209 -7.57 -24.43 -18.69
N ASP A 210 -8.42 -23.85 -17.86
CA ASP A 210 -9.38 -24.57 -17.01
C ASP A 210 -10.74 -23.88 -16.85
N GLY A 211 -10.91 -22.67 -17.40
CA GLY A 211 -12.14 -21.87 -17.30
C GLY A 211 -12.29 -21.13 -15.97
N SER A 212 -11.25 -21.07 -15.13
CA SER A 212 -11.27 -20.27 -13.91
C SER A 212 -11.15 -18.76 -14.22
N ASP A 213 -11.65 -17.91 -13.31
CA ASP A 213 -11.55 -16.47 -13.42
C ASP A 213 -10.44 -15.95 -12.49
N LEU A 214 -9.58 -15.08 -13.01
CA LEU A 214 -8.44 -14.46 -12.32
C LEU A 214 -8.68 -12.99 -12.03
N ASN A 215 -7.94 -12.40 -11.07
CA ASN A 215 -8.08 -11.01 -10.60
C ASN A 215 -9.41 -10.76 -9.88
N GLY A 216 -9.92 -11.74 -9.16
CA GLY A 216 -11.09 -11.58 -8.32
C GLY A 216 -10.80 -10.97 -6.96
N LYS A 217 -11.80 -10.95 -6.10
CA LYS A 217 -11.68 -10.53 -4.69
C LYS A 217 -12.51 -11.45 -3.81
N ASN A 218 -11.96 -11.90 -2.69
CA ASN A 218 -12.69 -12.57 -1.63
C ASN A 218 -12.03 -12.21 -0.31
N THR A 219 -12.72 -11.42 0.51
CA THR A 219 -12.17 -10.87 1.76
C THR A 219 -13.24 -10.81 2.82
N LEU A 220 -12.93 -11.33 4.01
CA LEU A 220 -13.70 -11.18 5.23
C LEU A 220 -12.88 -10.44 6.28
N GLY A 221 -13.38 -9.31 6.77
CA GLY A 221 -12.83 -8.59 7.92
C GLY A 221 -13.81 -8.59 9.09
N VAL A 222 -13.35 -8.83 10.30
CA VAL A 222 -14.15 -8.74 11.53
C VAL A 222 -13.36 -7.97 12.57
N ARG A 223 -14.05 -7.10 13.30
CA ARG A 223 -13.48 -6.35 14.41
C ARG A 223 -14.40 -6.37 15.61
N THR A 224 -13.80 -6.59 16.79
CA THR A 224 -14.48 -6.40 18.08
C THR A 224 -13.67 -5.42 18.91
N SER A 225 -14.35 -4.48 19.54
CA SER A 225 -13.68 -3.53 20.44
C SER A 225 -14.50 -3.33 21.72
N LEU A 226 -13.76 -3.19 22.83
CA LEU A 226 -14.29 -2.84 24.14
C LEU A 226 -13.63 -1.53 24.57
N ARG A 227 -14.43 -0.59 25.07
CA ARG A 227 -13.93 0.62 25.74
C ARG A 227 -14.39 0.61 27.17
N TRP A 228 -13.41 0.71 28.08
CA TRP A 228 -13.62 0.79 29.52
C TRP A 228 -13.19 2.15 30.05
N GLN A 229 -14.11 2.81 30.73
CA GLN A 229 -13.95 4.13 31.35
C GLN A 229 -14.38 4.06 32.82
N PRO A 230 -13.50 3.57 33.75
CA PRO A 230 -13.85 3.42 35.16
C PRO A 230 -14.06 4.74 35.90
N GLY A 231 -13.82 5.85 35.25
CA GLY A 231 -13.97 7.21 35.74
C GLY A 231 -13.62 8.20 34.63
N THR A 232 -13.35 9.45 35.00
CA THR A 232 -13.03 10.50 34.03
C THR A 232 -11.55 10.55 33.61
N ALA A 233 -10.68 9.98 34.44
CA ALA A 233 -9.21 10.05 34.21
C ALA A 233 -8.66 8.91 33.34
N THR A 234 -9.37 7.78 33.24
CA THR A 234 -8.85 6.58 32.55
C THR A 234 -9.77 6.19 31.41
N THR A 235 -9.16 5.92 30.24
CA THR A 235 -9.81 5.25 29.12
C THR A 235 -8.93 4.09 28.67
N ALA A 236 -9.51 2.91 28.54
CA ALA A 236 -8.85 1.72 28.01
C ALA A 236 -9.66 1.16 26.83
N ASP A 237 -9.00 1.00 25.69
CA ASP A 237 -9.55 0.38 24.49
C ASP A 237 -8.86 -0.97 24.26
N PHE A 238 -9.64 -2.02 24.04
CA PHE A 238 -9.19 -3.34 23.64
C PHE A 238 -9.82 -3.69 22.31
N ILE A 239 -8.99 -3.98 21.30
CA ILE A 239 -9.43 -4.16 19.92
C ILE A 239 -8.86 -5.49 19.40
N ILE A 240 -9.72 -6.30 18.79
CA ILE A 240 -9.36 -7.52 18.09
C ILE A 240 -9.75 -7.32 16.63
N ASN A 241 -8.79 -7.50 15.73
CA ASN A 241 -8.99 -7.51 14.29
C ASN A 241 -8.72 -8.90 13.76
N TYR A 242 -9.57 -9.39 12.89
CA TYR A 242 -9.41 -10.61 12.12
C TYR A 242 -9.67 -10.31 10.66
N GLN A 243 -8.82 -10.78 9.78
CA GLN A 243 -9.05 -10.70 8.33
C GLN A 243 -8.64 -12.02 7.67
N ARG A 244 -9.45 -12.47 6.72
CA ARG A 244 -9.14 -13.59 5.85
C ARG A 244 -9.37 -13.19 4.40
N ASP A 245 -8.40 -13.52 3.54
CA ASP A 245 -8.42 -13.24 2.12
C ASP A 245 -8.20 -14.54 1.35
N GLN A 246 -9.10 -14.82 0.40
CA GLN A 246 -9.04 -16.01 -0.46
C GLN A 246 -9.40 -15.63 -1.91
N PRO A 247 -8.79 -14.59 -2.50
CA PRO A 247 -9.06 -14.24 -3.88
C PRO A 247 -8.49 -15.30 -4.83
N PRO A 248 -9.08 -15.49 -6.02
CA PRO A 248 -8.45 -16.24 -7.09
C PRO A 248 -7.14 -15.59 -7.52
N GLY A 249 -6.30 -16.36 -8.23
CA GLY A 249 -4.95 -15.95 -8.60
C GLY A 249 -4.87 -14.67 -9.43
N THR A 250 -3.70 -14.07 -9.40
CA THR A 250 -3.36 -12.92 -10.23
C THR A 250 -3.12 -13.37 -11.68
N ALA A 251 -3.71 -12.69 -12.64
CA ALA A 251 -3.49 -12.92 -14.07
C ALA A 251 -2.16 -12.28 -14.50
N PHE A 252 -1.05 -12.95 -14.23
CA PHE A 252 0.25 -12.62 -14.79
C PHE A 252 0.25 -13.01 -16.27
N LYS A 253 -0.10 -12.12 -17.17
CA LYS A 253 -0.21 -12.44 -18.58
C LYS A 253 1.08 -12.14 -19.33
N SER A 254 1.62 -13.16 -20.03
CA SER A 254 2.84 -13.02 -20.82
C SER A 254 2.69 -11.98 -21.93
N GLY A 255 3.65 -11.06 -22.01
CA GLY A 255 3.81 -10.16 -23.16
C GLY A 255 4.53 -10.80 -24.35
N THR A 256 5.02 -12.03 -24.19
CA THR A 256 5.83 -12.72 -25.21
C THR A 256 5.02 -13.82 -25.91
N PHE A 257 4.26 -14.61 -25.17
CA PHE A 257 3.51 -15.75 -25.70
C PHE A 257 2.02 -15.56 -25.50
N ALA A 258 1.26 -15.62 -26.58
CA ALA A 258 -0.20 -15.52 -26.52
C ALA A 258 -0.84 -16.84 -26.04
N PRO A 259 -1.96 -16.78 -25.30
CA PRO A 259 -2.79 -17.94 -25.03
C PRO A 259 -3.39 -18.50 -26.34
N ARG A 260 -3.85 -19.74 -26.33
CA ARG A 260 -4.51 -20.35 -27.50
C ARG A 260 -5.75 -19.55 -27.87
N GLY A 261 -5.80 -19.12 -29.13
CA GLY A 261 -6.92 -18.32 -29.66
C GLY A 261 -6.97 -16.86 -29.19
N GLY A 262 -5.99 -16.41 -28.39
CA GLY A 262 -5.91 -15.05 -27.87
C GLY A 262 -4.69 -14.26 -28.38
N ASN A 263 -4.33 -13.21 -27.64
CA ASN A 263 -3.21 -12.33 -27.92
C ASN A 263 -2.43 -12.01 -26.63
N THR A 264 -1.38 -11.19 -26.73
CA THR A 264 -0.50 -10.82 -25.61
C THR A 264 -0.98 -9.59 -24.83
N ARG A 265 -2.19 -9.05 -25.08
CA ARG A 265 -2.75 -7.91 -24.33
C ARG A 265 -3.19 -8.36 -22.95
N ALA A 266 -2.90 -7.57 -21.92
CA ALA A 266 -3.19 -7.90 -20.53
C ALA A 266 -4.70 -7.99 -20.19
N PHE A 267 -5.56 -7.41 -21.04
CA PHE A 267 -7.00 -7.21 -20.78
C PHE A 267 -7.89 -8.34 -21.28
N GLU A 268 -7.31 -9.35 -21.90
CA GLU A 268 -8.02 -10.47 -22.49
C GLU A 268 -7.67 -11.77 -21.75
N THR A 269 -8.16 -12.89 -22.26
CA THR A 269 -7.96 -14.21 -21.66
C THR A 269 -6.50 -14.53 -21.37
N ALA A 270 -6.23 -15.22 -20.29
CA ALA A 270 -4.94 -15.80 -19.92
C ALA A 270 -4.93 -17.32 -20.21
N GLU A 271 -3.76 -17.95 -20.22
CA GLU A 271 -3.61 -19.40 -20.25
C GLU A 271 -2.48 -19.79 -19.32
N LEU A 272 -2.82 -19.91 -18.04
CA LEU A 272 -1.89 -20.21 -16.96
C LEU A 272 -2.05 -21.69 -16.59
N ASN A 273 -0.95 -22.42 -16.55
CA ASN A 273 -0.99 -23.88 -16.48
C ASN A 273 -1.42 -24.45 -15.12
N ARG A 274 -1.36 -23.67 -14.03
CA ARG A 274 -1.78 -24.10 -12.68
C ARG A 274 -3.27 -23.95 -12.41
N GLY A 275 -3.98 -23.21 -13.23
CA GLY A 275 -5.43 -23.07 -13.14
C GLY A 275 -5.92 -22.70 -11.75
N ALA A 276 -6.86 -23.50 -11.22
CA ALA A 276 -7.48 -23.26 -9.92
C ALA A 276 -6.53 -23.40 -8.70
N GLU A 277 -5.29 -23.87 -8.88
CA GLU A 277 -4.28 -23.85 -7.80
C GLU A 277 -3.73 -22.43 -7.57
N LEU A 278 -3.93 -21.52 -8.53
CA LEU A 278 -3.54 -20.12 -8.39
C LEU A 278 -4.44 -19.42 -7.37
N GLY A 279 -3.87 -18.65 -6.50
CA GLY A 279 -4.64 -17.89 -5.51
C GLY A 279 -3.86 -17.54 -4.26
N ILE A 280 -4.59 -16.90 -3.36
CA ILE A 280 -4.10 -16.50 -2.04
C ILE A 280 -4.97 -17.15 -0.99
N ASP A 281 -4.37 -17.68 0.09
CA ASP A 281 -5.03 -17.95 1.38
C ASP A 281 -4.24 -17.24 2.46
N ARG A 282 -4.80 -16.16 3.00
CA ARG A 282 -4.15 -15.33 4.00
C ARG A 282 -5.06 -15.10 5.19
N THR A 283 -4.50 -15.24 6.38
CA THR A 283 -5.16 -14.89 7.65
C THR A 283 -4.30 -13.90 8.41
N VAL A 284 -4.92 -12.86 8.94
CA VAL A 284 -4.28 -11.84 9.79
C VAL A 284 -5.08 -11.68 11.07
N VAL A 285 -4.40 -11.77 12.21
CA VAL A 285 -4.96 -11.49 13.54
C VAL A 285 -4.19 -10.33 14.16
N GLY A 286 -4.91 -9.34 14.68
CA GLY A 286 -4.31 -8.20 15.39
C GLY A 286 -5.01 -7.97 16.72
N LEU A 287 -4.23 -7.83 17.78
CA LEU A 287 -4.68 -7.44 19.11
C LEU A 287 -4.08 -6.08 19.45
N THR A 288 -4.91 -5.14 19.92
CA THR A 288 -4.45 -3.81 20.32
C THR A 288 -5.05 -3.44 21.66
N GLY A 289 -4.20 -3.05 22.59
CA GLY A 289 -4.59 -2.47 23.88
C GLY A 289 -4.07 -1.02 23.98
N ILE A 290 -4.96 -0.06 24.22
CA ILE A 290 -4.61 1.34 24.39
C ILE A 290 -5.14 1.78 25.77
N VAL A 291 -4.25 2.20 26.64
CA VAL A 291 -4.62 2.75 27.95
C VAL A 291 -4.12 4.20 28.03
N THR A 292 -5.02 5.11 28.27
CA THR A 292 -4.72 6.52 28.52
C THR A 292 -5.19 6.88 29.92
N HIS A 293 -4.30 7.46 30.73
CA HIS A 293 -4.59 7.87 32.10
C HIS A 293 -4.07 9.28 32.37
N ASP A 294 -4.98 10.16 32.74
CA ASP A 294 -4.63 11.52 33.18
C ASP A 294 -4.13 11.47 34.62
N LEU A 295 -2.81 11.59 34.80
CA LEU A 295 -2.17 11.63 36.12
C LEU A 295 -2.59 12.91 36.90
N ASN A 296 -2.75 13.99 36.18
CA ASN A 296 -3.27 15.28 36.64
C ASN A 296 -3.61 16.17 35.41
N ASN A 297 -3.93 17.43 35.65
CA ASN A 297 -4.29 18.38 34.58
C ASN A 297 -3.14 18.72 33.61
N ALA A 298 -1.92 18.30 33.88
CA ALA A 298 -0.74 18.59 33.07
C ALA A 298 -0.14 17.35 32.40
N PHE A 299 -0.28 16.19 33.00
CA PHE A 299 0.40 14.98 32.57
C PHE A 299 -0.59 13.86 32.25
N THR A 300 -0.43 13.28 31.07
CA THR A 300 -1.17 12.10 30.63
C THR A 300 -0.20 10.97 30.31
N LEU A 301 -0.44 9.78 30.85
CA LEU A 301 0.28 8.56 30.54
C LEU A 301 -0.50 7.79 29.47
N THR A 302 0.19 7.36 28.41
CA THR A 302 -0.39 6.51 27.36
C THR A 302 0.46 5.25 27.20
N SER A 303 -0.20 4.09 27.20
CA SER A 303 0.39 2.79 26.91
C SER A 303 -0.32 2.20 25.69
N ILE A 304 0.45 1.76 24.68
CA ILE A 304 -0.08 1.09 23.48
C ILE A 304 0.64 -0.25 23.36
N THR A 305 -0.12 -1.33 23.46
CA THR A 305 0.37 -2.71 23.26
C THR A 305 -0.24 -3.25 21.97
N GLY A 306 0.58 -3.78 21.10
CA GLY A 306 0.14 -4.40 19.84
C GLY A 306 0.72 -5.80 19.68
N TYR A 307 -0.11 -6.75 19.31
CA TYR A 307 0.30 -8.07 18.84
C TYR A 307 -0.31 -8.29 17.47
N ARG A 308 0.46 -8.84 16.53
CA ARG A 308 -0.02 -9.22 15.20
C ARG A 308 0.60 -10.54 14.79
N ASP A 309 -0.23 -11.39 14.23
CA ASP A 309 0.13 -12.66 13.62
C ASP A 309 -0.46 -12.72 12.21
N PHE A 310 0.29 -13.25 11.25
CA PHE A 310 -0.24 -13.52 9.94
C PHE A 310 0.39 -14.75 9.30
N ASP A 311 -0.45 -15.47 8.57
CA ASP A 311 -0.13 -16.62 7.75
C ASP A 311 -0.65 -16.35 6.36
N SER A 312 0.20 -16.52 5.34
CA SER A 312 -0.13 -16.16 3.97
C SER A 312 0.52 -17.12 2.99
N PHE A 313 -0.30 -17.83 2.24
CA PHE A 313 0.11 -18.64 1.10
C PHE A 313 -0.37 -17.99 -0.20
N GLU A 314 0.50 -17.86 -1.19
CA GLU A 314 0.17 -17.41 -2.53
C GLU A 314 0.85 -18.29 -3.58
N ALA A 315 0.06 -18.88 -4.48
CA ALA A 315 0.56 -19.58 -5.64
C ALA A 315 0.38 -18.73 -6.90
N PHE A 316 1.42 -18.63 -7.72
CA PHE A 316 1.40 -17.83 -8.95
C PHE A 316 2.25 -18.46 -10.07
N ASP A 317 1.86 -18.16 -11.30
CA ASP A 317 2.55 -18.52 -12.54
C ASP A 317 3.35 -17.31 -13.03
N ALA A 318 4.67 -17.34 -12.85
CA ALA A 318 5.51 -16.18 -13.11
C ALA A 318 5.91 -16.03 -14.59
N ASP A 319 5.72 -17.03 -15.44
CA ASP A 319 5.93 -16.90 -16.87
C ASP A 319 4.67 -16.46 -17.65
N GLY A 320 3.52 -16.55 -17.01
CA GLY A 320 2.25 -16.08 -17.55
C GLY A 320 1.77 -16.83 -18.79
N THR A 321 2.11 -18.12 -18.91
CA THR A 321 1.83 -18.93 -20.10
C THR A 321 1.33 -20.33 -19.72
N ARG A 322 1.08 -21.16 -20.72
CA ARG A 322 0.82 -22.60 -20.55
C ARG A 322 2.09 -23.46 -20.40
N LEU A 323 3.27 -22.82 -20.34
CA LEU A 323 4.51 -23.52 -20.02
C LEU A 323 4.57 -23.81 -18.52
N ASN A 324 5.20 -24.90 -18.16
CA ASN A 324 5.51 -25.20 -16.75
C ASN A 324 7.00 -24.93 -16.49
N ILE A 325 7.40 -23.65 -16.50
CA ILE A 325 8.80 -23.28 -16.38
C ILE A 325 9.12 -22.36 -15.19
N LEU A 326 8.17 -21.50 -14.77
CA LEU A 326 8.38 -20.56 -13.64
C LEU A 326 7.17 -20.60 -12.70
N GLU A 327 6.94 -21.74 -12.08
CA GLU A 327 5.83 -21.96 -11.15
C GLU A 327 6.29 -21.69 -9.71
N PHE A 328 5.82 -20.62 -9.12
CA PHE A 328 6.18 -20.25 -7.76
C PHE A 328 5.00 -20.33 -6.80
N ALA A 329 5.33 -20.49 -5.53
CA ALA A 329 4.46 -20.10 -4.44
C ALA A 329 5.28 -19.38 -3.36
N GLU A 330 4.60 -18.59 -2.55
CA GLU A 330 5.16 -17.95 -1.38
C GLU A 330 4.32 -18.35 -0.17
N ASP A 331 4.97 -18.97 0.81
CA ASP A 331 4.38 -19.38 2.09
C ASP A 331 5.07 -18.55 3.18
N TYR A 332 4.33 -17.58 3.73
CA TYR A 332 4.89 -16.54 4.58
C TYR A 332 4.22 -16.53 5.95
N LEU A 333 5.02 -16.69 7.00
CA LEU A 333 4.60 -16.58 8.38
C LEU A 333 5.25 -15.35 9.02
N GLY A 334 4.51 -14.66 9.88
CA GLY A 334 5.08 -13.54 10.63
C GLY A 334 4.30 -13.22 11.89
N GLU A 335 5.03 -12.94 12.96
CA GLU A 335 4.51 -12.48 14.23
C GLU A 335 5.22 -11.20 14.68
N GLN A 336 4.50 -10.33 15.37
CA GLN A 336 5.01 -9.05 15.86
C GLN A 336 4.41 -8.75 17.23
N LEU A 337 5.25 -8.30 18.15
CA LEU A 337 4.86 -7.71 19.43
C LEU A 337 5.42 -6.28 19.52
N SER A 338 4.63 -5.34 19.98
CA SER A 338 5.09 -3.96 20.21
C SER A 338 4.49 -3.38 21.47
N GLN A 339 5.27 -2.55 22.15
CA GLN A 339 4.86 -1.80 23.32
C GLN A 339 5.37 -0.37 23.23
N GLU A 340 4.50 0.63 23.33
CA GLU A 340 4.86 2.04 23.50
C GLU A 340 4.37 2.53 24.85
N LEU A 341 5.25 3.19 25.60
CA LEU A 341 4.90 3.90 26.83
C LEU A 341 5.31 5.37 26.68
N ARG A 342 4.36 6.28 26.83
CA ARG A 342 4.56 7.70 26.60
C ARG A 342 3.95 8.52 27.72
N ILE A 343 4.70 9.51 28.21
CA ILE A 343 4.20 10.57 29.08
C ILE A 343 4.10 11.87 28.29
N SER A 344 2.92 12.46 28.26
CA SER A 344 2.65 13.72 27.60
C SER A 344 2.46 14.84 28.64
N TYR A 345 2.97 16.02 28.33
CA TYR A 345 2.83 17.22 29.13
C TYR A 345 2.13 18.32 28.31
N ASP A 346 1.02 18.83 28.80
CA ASP A 346 0.30 19.97 28.23
C ASP A 346 -0.52 20.69 29.30
N THR A 347 -0.11 21.91 29.63
CA THR A 347 -0.84 22.80 30.53
C THR A 347 -1.61 23.89 29.77
N ARG A 348 -1.68 23.79 28.45
CA ARG A 348 -2.14 24.86 27.54
C ARG A 348 -1.28 26.13 27.66
N GLY A 349 -0.06 26.00 28.18
CA GLY A 349 0.92 27.06 28.32
C GLY A 349 1.79 27.23 27.08
N ARG A 350 2.97 27.85 27.26
CA ARG A 350 3.91 28.05 26.12
C ARG A 350 4.61 26.78 25.68
N PHE A 351 4.78 25.81 26.57
CA PHE A 351 5.44 24.54 26.26
C PHE A 351 4.46 23.38 26.39
N ARG A 352 4.54 22.46 25.44
CA ARG A 352 3.90 21.16 25.46
C ARG A 352 4.80 20.13 24.78
N GLY A 353 4.72 18.88 25.17
CA GLY A 353 5.57 17.84 24.58
C GLY A 353 5.29 16.46 25.16
N PHE A 354 6.08 15.50 24.73
CA PHE A 354 6.05 14.15 25.27
C PHE A 354 7.42 13.50 25.20
N ALA A 355 7.62 12.49 26.04
CA ALA A 355 8.75 11.58 25.99
C ALA A 355 8.24 10.14 26.14
N GLY A 356 8.95 9.18 25.59
CA GLY A 356 8.55 7.80 25.69
C GLY A 356 9.65 6.80 25.34
N LEU A 357 9.28 5.55 25.56
CA LEU A 357 10.06 4.37 25.26
C LEU A 357 9.20 3.45 24.39
N SER A 358 9.82 2.71 23.49
CA SER A 358 9.13 1.61 22.80
C SER A 358 10.01 0.37 22.71
N TYR A 359 9.34 -0.77 22.69
CA TYR A 359 9.88 -2.09 22.46
C TYR A 359 9.20 -2.70 21.25
N PHE A 360 9.97 -3.41 20.45
CA PHE A 360 9.48 -4.09 19.25
C PHE A 360 10.21 -5.42 19.09
N ASP A 361 9.47 -6.49 18.90
CA ASP A 361 9.97 -7.83 18.55
C ASP A 361 9.16 -8.37 17.36
N GLU A 362 9.86 -8.85 16.36
CA GLU A 362 9.27 -9.35 15.13
C GLU A 362 10.05 -10.53 14.59
N LYS A 363 9.34 -11.56 14.17
CA LYS A 363 9.89 -12.73 13.48
C LYS A 363 9.08 -13.04 12.24
N GLY A 364 9.77 -13.54 11.22
CA GLY A 364 9.11 -13.96 10.00
C GLY A 364 9.92 -14.95 9.20
N SER A 365 9.21 -15.73 8.40
CA SER A 365 9.81 -16.67 7.43
C SER A 365 9.05 -16.58 6.10
N ALA A 366 9.80 -16.69 5.02
CA ALA A 366 9.28 -16.77 3.66
C ALA A 366 9.83 -18.03 3.01
N ARG A 367 9.00 -19.03 2.83
CA ARG A 367 9.31 -20.26 2.10
C ARG A 367 8.80 -20.12 0.68
N VAL A 368 9.68 -20.33 -0.30
CA VAL A 368 9.37 -20.16 -1.72
C VAL A 368 9.67 -21.45 -2.48
N PRO A 369 8.67 -22.34 -2.64
CA PRO A 369 8.78 -23.48 -3.55
C PRO A 369 8.72 -23.01 -5.00
N PHE A 370 9.54 -23.62 -5.82
CA PHE A 370 9.65 -23.42 -7.26
C PHE A 370 9.49 -24.77 -7.98
N TYR A 371 8.67 -24.77 -9.02
CA TYR A 371 8.44 -25.94 -9.85
C TYR A 371 8.77 -25.62 -11.31
N THR A 372 9.37 -26.59 -12.02
CA THR A 372 9.68 -26.48 -13.44
C THR A 372 9.70 -27.83 -14.14
N ASP A 373 9.29 -27.86 -15.40
CA ASP A 373 9.62 -28.92 -16.35
C ASP A 373 10.92 -28.51 -17.07
N GLU A 374 12.03 -29.16 -16.73
CA GLU A 374 13.35 -28.84 -17.30
C GLU A 374 13.40 -29.00 -18.82
N ARG A 375 12.57 -29.86 -19.42
CA ARG A 375 12.50 -30.06 -20.88
C ARG A 375 11.92 -28.82 -21.56
N GLN A 376 10.84 -28.25 -21.01
CA GLN A 376 10.22 -27.03 -21.47
C GLN A 376 11.14 -25.82 -21.22
N LEU A 377 11.78 -25.75 -20.05
CA LEU A 377 12.77 -24.71 -19.75
C LEU A 377 13.96 -24.77 -20.72
N ALA A 378 14.46 -25.97 -21.05
CA ALA A 378 15.52 -26.15 -22.04
C ALA A 378 15.08 -25.66 -23.42
N ALA A 379 13.88 -26.05 -23.87
CA ALA A 379 13.32 -25.58 -25.14
C ALA A 379 13.20 -24.05 -25.17
N PHE A 380 12.72 -23.47 -24.08
CA PHE A 380 12.61 -22.01 -23.93
C PHE A 380 14.00 -21.32 -23.99
N LEU A 381 14.98 -21.78 -23.26
CA LEU A 381 16.33 -21.19 -23.24
C LEU A 381 17.05 -21.32 -24.57
N LEU A 382 16.79 -22.41 -25.33
CA LEU A 382 17.38 -22.67 -26.64
C LEU A 382 16.57 -22.12 -27.82
N ARG A 383 15.50 -21.36 -27.58
CA ARG A 383 14.64 -20.80 -28.64
C ARG A 383 15.41 -19.94 -29.65
N GLY A 384 16.43 -19.20 -29.17
CA GLY A 384 17.32 -18.41 -30.02
C GLY A 384 18.21 -19.25 -30.94
N SER A 385 18.38 -20.54 -30.66
CA SER A 385 19.11 -21.51 -31.49
C SER A 385 18.18 -22.35 -32.40
N GLY A 386 16.91 -21.92 -32.55
CA GLY A 386 15.95 -22.56 -33.44
C GLY A 386 15.17 -23.73 -32.83
N VAL A 387 15.27 -23.97 -31.53
CA VAL A 387 14.43 -24.96 -30.83
C VAL A 387 13.02 -24.34 -30.61
N PRO A 388 11.95 -24.96 -31.12
CA PRO A 388 10.62 -24.44 -30.91
C PRO A 388 10.20 -24.59 -29.44
N VAL A 389 9.56 -23.54 -28.87
CA VAL A 389 9.00 -23.56 -27.51
C VAL A 389 7.70 -24.36 -27.45
N PHE A 390 6.94 -24.31 -28.52
CA PHE A 390 5.68 -25.06 -28.69
C PHE A 390 5.73 -25.98 -29.88
N ASN A 391 5.06 -27.11 -29.81
CA ASN A 391 4.80 -28.02 -30.90
C ASN A 391 3.84 -27.39 -31.91
N PRO A 392 3.72 -27.92 -33.14
CA PRO A 392 2.78 -27.42 -34.14
C PRO A 392 1.29 -27.44 -33.72
N ASP A 393 0.92 -28.30 -32.78
CA ASP A 393 -0.41 -28.36 -32.19
C ASP A 393 -0.62 -27.36 -31.03
N GLY A 394 0.39 -26.54 -30.72
CA GLY A 394 0.37 -25.55 -29.68
C GLY A 394 0.68 -26.08 -28.27
N THR A 395 0.95 -27.36 -28.10
CA THR A 395 1.38 -27.91 -26.81
C THR A 395 2.83 -27.50 -26.46
N PRO A 396 3.22 -27.42 -25.20
CA PRO A 396 4.62 -27.18 -24.79
C PRO A 396 5.56 -28.24 -25.36
N ASN A 397 6.73 -27.82 -25.84
CA ASN A 397 7.73 -28.73 -26.37
C ASN A 397 8.48 -29.45 -25.24
N THR A 398 8.32 -30.75 -25.14
CA THR A 398 8.99 -31.66 -24.19
C THR A 398 9.94 -32.66 -24.91
N GLY A 399 10.27 -32.40 -26.17
CA GLY A 399 11.10 -33.31 -26.99
C GLY A 399 12.57 -33.37 -26.58
N LEU A 400 13.06 -32.37 -25.87
CA LEU A 400 14.41 -32.41 -25.29
C LEU A 400 14.37 -33.26 -24.00
N THR A 401 15.00 -34.44 -24.02
CA THR A 401 15.05 -35.34 -22.86
C THR A 401 16.42 -35.37 -22.19
N VAL A 402 17.43 -34.82 -22.85
CA VAL A 402 18.80 -34.74 -22.37
C VAL A 402 19.30 -33.30 -22.43
N SER A 403 19.96 -32.86 -21.38
CA SER A 403 20.54 -31.52 -21.30
C SER A 403 21.66 -31.33 -22.32
N PRO A 404 21.61 -30.33 -23.19
CA PRO A 404 22.69 -30.02 -24.13
C PRO A 404 23.95 -29.47 -23.45
N ILE A 405 23.82 -29.11 -22.14
CA ILE A 405 24.94 -28.56 -21.36
C ILE A 405 25.65 -29.65 -20.59
N THR A 406 24.92 -30.50 -19.90
CA THR A 406 25.50 -31.51 -18.97
C THR A 406 25.47 -32.90 -19.51
N GLY A 407 24.71 -33.19 -20.57
CA GLY A 407 24.48 -34.55 -21.06
C GLY A 407 23.60 -35.42 -20.13
N GLY A 408 23.10 -34.85 -18.99
CA GLY A 408 22.24 -35.56 -18.07
C GLY A 408 20.73 -35.52 -18.47
N PRO A 409 19.90 -36.41 -17.92
CA PRO A 409 18.49 -36.46 -18.26
C PRO A 409 17.75 -35.20 -17.71
N LEU A 410 16.87 -34.60 -18.54
CA LEU A 410 16.00 -33.51 -18.16
C LEU A 410 14.75 -34.08 -17.49
N ARG A 411 14.34 -33.47 -16.36
CA ARG A 411 13.22 -33.92 -15.53
C ARG A 411 11.93 -33.25 -15.98
N ALA A 412 10.86 -34.05 -16.06
CA ALA A 412 9.52 -33.54 -16.35
C ALA A 412 8.94 -32.73 -15.15
N TYR A 413 9.42 -32.99 -13.97
CA TYR A 413 9.03 -32.29 -12.76
C TYR A 413 10.25 -32.13 -11.85
N ASN A 414 10.62 -30.88 -11.63
CA ASN A 414 11.63 -30.51 -10.67
C ASN A 414 11.04 -29.58 -9.63
N ARG A 415 11.34 -29.84 -8.35
CA ARG A 415 10.96 -28.98 -7.26
C ARG A 415 12.20 -28.54 -6.50
N GLU A 416 12.34 -27.25 -6.33
CA GLU A 416 13.33 -26.60 -5.50
C GLU A 416 12.65 -25.70 -4.50
N GLU A 417 13.33 -25.35 -3.42
CA GLU A 417 12.75 -24.52 -2.39
C GLU A 417 13.87 -23.74 -1.68
N TYR A 418 13.61 -22.46 -1.45
CA TYR A 418 14.41 -21.71 -0.48
C TYR A 418 13.50 -21.18 0.64
N THR A 419 14.12 -20.94 1.80
CA THR A 419 13.51 -20.28 2.93
C THR A 419 14.38 -19.10 3.36
N GLN A 420 13.76 -17.92 3.47
CA GLN A 420 14.35 -16.76 4.11
C GLN A 420 13.75 -16.61 5.50
N THR A 421 14.56 -16.29 6.51
CA THR A 421 14.10 -15.97 7.84
C THR A 421 14.59 -14.60 8.26
N GLY A 422 13.83 -13.90 9.05
CA GLY A 422 14.19 -12.61 9.62
C GLY A 422 13.66 -12.47 11.03
N ALA A 423 14.47 -11.89 11.91
CA ALA A 423 14.03 -11.44 13.22
C ALA A 423 14.61 -10.06 13.51
N THR A 424 13.84 -9.25 14.21
CA THR A 424 14.28 -7.91 14.67
C THR A 424 13.77 -7.68 16.08
N GLU A 425 14.69 -7.37 16.98
CA GLU A 425 14.37 -6.86 18.31
C GLU A 425 14.87 -5.42 18.40
N ALA A 426 14.02 -4.48 18.85
CA ALA A 426 14.40 -3.06 18.87
C ALA A 426 13.85 -2.34 20.10
N TYR A 427 14.65 -1.37 20.57
CA TYR A 427 14.32 -0.46 21.67
C TYR A 427 14.49 0.97 21.20
N ASP A 428 13.51 1.81 21.46
CA ASP A 428 13.57 3.23 21.14
C ASP A 428 13.45 4.09 22.38
N ILE A 429 14.14 5.22 22.35
CA ILE A 429 13.94 6.36 23.25
C ILE A 429 13.57 7.56 22.38
N PHE A 430 12.49 8.24 22.71
CA PHE A 430 12.03 9.38 21.92
C PHE A 430 11.50 10.53 22.76
N VAL A 431 11.65 11.73 22.20
CA VAL A 431 11.15 12.97 22.78
C VAL A 431 10.69 13.90 21.66
N ASP A 432 9.61 14.64 21.90
CA ASP A 432 9.13 15.69 21.01
C ASP A 432 8.56 16.84 21.86
N GLY A 433 8.92 18.06 21.50
CA GLY A 433 8.49 19.25 22.22
C GLY A 433 8.11 20.38 21.28
N THR A 434 7.14 21.16 21.70
CA THR A 434 6.65 22.34 21.00
C THR A 434 6.63 23.53 21.94
N TYR A 435 7.19 24.65 21.48
CA TYR A 435 7.26 25.89 22.23
C TYR A 435 6.63 27.07 21.45
N ASN A 436 5.66 27.71 22.07
CA ASN A 436 5.05 28.93 21.55
C ASN A 436 5.96 30.13 21.87
N VAL A 437 6.81 30.52 20.89
CA VAL A 437 7.73 31.65 21.03
C VAL A 437 6.94 32.96 21.19
N THR A 438 5.90 33.10 20.37
CA THR A 438 4.89 34.16 20.44
C THR A 438 3.50 33.53 20.23
N ASP A 439 2.45 34.33 20.30
CA ASP A 439 1.07 33.86 19.98
C ASP A 439 0.92 33.41 18.51
N ARG A 440 1.87 33.81 17.66
CA ARG A 440 1.86 33.47 16.22
C ARG A 440 2.94 32.51 15.80
N LEU A 441 4.10 32.48 16.48
CA LEU A 441 5.24 31.65 16.14
C LEU A 441 5.36 30.47 17.11
N GLU A 442 5.33 29.27 16.58
CA GLU A 442 5.52 28.01 17.26
C GLU A 442 6.71 27.27 16.65
N LEU A 443 7.59 26.76 17.50
CA LEU A 443 8.72 25.91 17.13
C LEU A 443 8.55 24.54 17.74
N SER A 444 8.77 23.48 16.95
CA SER A 444 8.75 22.09 17.44
C SER A 444 10.06 21.41 17.08
N ALA A 445 10.54 20.54 17.97
CA ALA A 445 11.68 19.68 17.72
C ALA A 445 11.42 18.28 18.28
N GLY A 446 11.85 17.26 17.56
CA GLY A 446 11.73 15.87 17.95
C GLY A 446 13.00 15.09 17.65
N PHE A 447 13.27 14.09 18.47
CA PHE A 447 14.39 13.18 18.35
C PHE A 447 13.98 11.78 18.78
N ARG A 448 14.47 10.76 18.04
CA ARG A 448 14.35 9.35 18.41
C ARG A 448 15.68 8.65 18.14
N SER A 449 16.12 7.84 19.09
CA SER A 449 17.24 6.91 18.94
C SER A 449 16.70 5.48 19.01
N THR A 450 17.16 4.63 18.11
CA THR A 450 16.78 3.22 18.01
C THR A 450 18.02 2.35 18.15
N PHE A 451 17.92 1.32 18.99
CA PHE A 451 18.90 0.26 19.17
C PHE A 451 18.24 -1.04 18.73
N GLU A 452 18.83 -1.75 17.79
CA GLU A 452 18.18 -2.91 17.18
C GLU A 452 19.15 -4.02 16.81
N ASP A 453 18.71 -5.26 17.06
CA ASP A 453 19.35 -6.49 16.65
C ASP A 453 18.59 -7.07 15.47
N ILE A 454 19.28 -7.25 14.34
CA ILE A 454 18.70 -7.83 13.14
C ILE A 454 19.34 -9.18 12.85
N THR A 455 18.51 -10.19 12.74
CA THR A 455 18.92 -11.54 12.32
C THR A 455 18.36 -11.83 10.94
N SER A 456 19.21 -12.32 10.03
CA SER A 456 18.83 -12.78 8.70
C SER A 456 19.31 -14.20 8.47
N GLY A 457 18.46 -15.04 7.90
CA GLY A 457 18.79 -16.41 7.58
C GLY A 457 18.34 -16.80 6.17
N TYR A 458 19.03 -17.76 5.58
CA TYR A 458 18.74 -18.29 4.25
C TYR A 458 19.08 -19.77 4.18
N GLN A 459 18.16 -20.55 3.62
CA GLN A 459 18.34 -21.98 3.39
C GLN A 459 17.80 -22.36 2.01
N VAL A 460 18.54 -23.17 1.28
CA VAL A 460 18.08 -23.84 0.06
C VAL A 460 18.20 -25.34 0.26
N ILE A 461 17.11 -26.06 0.09
CA ILE A 461 17.12 -27.52 0.16
C ILE A 461 17.64 -28.10 -1.16
N ASN A 462 18.34 -29.23 -1.08
CA ASN A 462 18.75 -29.99 -2.26
C ASN A 462 17.52 -30.56 -2.96
N ALA A 463 17.49 -30.49 -4.29
CA ALA A 463 16.57 -31.28 -5.07
C ALA A 463 16.76 -32.78 -4.78
N LEU A 464 15.66 -33.53 -4.79
CA LEU A 464 15.68 -34.98 -4.53
C LEU A 464 16.53 -35.76 -5.53
N THR A 465 16.69 -35.23 -6.74
CA THR A 465 17.54 -35.77 -7.81
C THR A 465 18.36 -34.62 -8.42
N PRO A 466 19.65 -34.85 -8.80
CA PRO A 466 20.44 -33.82 -9.45
C PRO A 466 19.73 -33.24 -10.67
N ALA A 467 19.79 -31.92 -10.83
CA ALA A 467 19.21 -31.23 -11.96
C ALA A 467 19.85 -31.66 -13.28
N GLY A 468 19.05 -31.92 -14.29
CA GLY A 468 19.52 -32.14 -15.66
C GLY A 468 19.99 -30.85 -16.32
N PHE A 469 19.58 -29.69 -15.80
CA PHE A 469 19.91 -28.37 -16.31
C PHE A 469 20.51 -27.49 -15.21
N PRO A 470 21.79 -27.69 -14.83
CA PRO A 470 22.39 -26.88 -13.79
C PRO A 470 22.61 -25.46 -14.27
N THR A 471 22.22 -24.54 -13.45
CA THR A 471 22.48 -23.12 -13.66
C THR A 471 23.86 -22.74 -13.14
N GLY A 472 24.76 -22.39 -14.05
CA GLY A 472 25.98 -21.64 -13.76
C GLY A 472 27.14 -22.33 -13.10
N ALA A 473 27.02 -23.52 -12.51
CA ALA A 473 28.16 -24.29 -12.00
C ALA A 473 27.97 -25.79 -12.20
N ALA A 474 28.99 -26.45 -12.69
CA ALA A 474 28.94 -27.85 -13.16
C ALA A 474 28.56 -28.91 -12.13
N ASN A 475 28.21 -28.54 -10.88
CA ASN A 475 27.98 -29.49 -9.79
C ASN A 475 26.77 -29.13 -8.89
N PHE A 476 25.87 -28.25 -9.30
CA PHE A 476 24.68 -27.98 -8.48
C PHE A 476 23.59 -29.00 -8.73
N PRO A 477 23.00 -29.58 -7.67
CA PRO A 477 21.88 -30.51 -7.81
C PRO A 477 20.56 -29.82 -8.18
N ASN A 478 20.47 -28.48 -8.10
CA ASN A 478 19.30 -27.67 -8.35
C ASN A 478 19.39 -26.95 -9.70
N THR A 479 18.23 -26.66 -10.30
CA THR A 479 18.12 -25.93 -11.57
C THR A 479 18.29 -24.42 -11.36
N LEU A 480 17.72 -23.86 -10.29
CA LEU A 480 17.64 -22.41 -10.11
C LEU A 480 18.42 -21.92 -8.88
N PHE A 481 18.29 -22.56 -7.72
CA PHE A 481 18.86 -22.10 -6.47
C PHE A 481 20.07 -22.95 -6.05
N ALA A 482 21.20 -22.32 -5.77
CA ALA A 482 22.36 -23.04 -5.23
C ALA A 482 22.02 -23.58 -3.82
N PRO A 483 22.24 -24.90 -3.55
CA PRO A 483 21.91 -25.47 -2.26
C PRO A 483 22.79 -24.93 -1.14
N THR A 484 22.24 -24.89 0.09
CA THR A 484 23.00 -24.61 1.30
C THR A 484 23.20 -25.86 2.14
N ASN A 485 24.22 -25.90 2.99
CA ASN A 485 24.40 -26.96 3.98
C ASN A 485 23.65 -26.61 5.28
N GLY A 486 22.31 -26.62 5.23
CA GLY A 486 21.46 -26.17 6.32
C GLY A 486 21.20 -24.67 6.29
N LEU A 487 20.66 -24.13 7.38
CA LEU A 487 20.36 -22.71 7.55
C LEU A 487 21.67 -21.93 7.74
N ILE A 488 21.89 -20.94 6.86
CA ILE A 488 22.96 -19.94 7.03
C ILE A 488 22.31 -18.72 7.68
N GLN A 489 22.85 -18.30 8.82
CA GLN A 489 22.29 -17.23 9.63
C GLN A 489 23.37 -16.26 10.11
N ALA A 490 23.02 -15.00 10.21
CA ALA A 490 23.85 -13.97 10.81
C ALA A 490 22.99 -13.00 11.60
N THR A 491 23.58 -12.45 12.67
CA THR A 491 22.97 -11.39 13.51
C THR A 491 23.92 -10.20 13.58
N ARG A 492 23.38 -8.99 13.60
CA ARG A 492 24.10 -7.71 13.74
C ARG A 492 23.31 -6.73 14.57
N ASP A 493 24.05 -5.94 15.33
CA ASP A 493 23.54 -4.85 16.17
C ASP A 493 23.68 -3.54 15.38
N TYR A 494 22.62 -2.74 15.36
CA TYR A 494 22.61 -1.45 14.70
C TYR A 494 22.06 -0.36 15.62
N ASN A 495 22.63 0.84 15.49
CA ASN A 495 22.17 2.03 16.19
C ASN A 495 21.86 3.10 15.17
N SER A 496 20.70 3.71 15.31
CA SER A 496 20.27 4.74 14.38
C SER A 496 19.51 5.85 15.09
N TRP A 497 19.34 6.98 14.41
CA TRP A 497 18.60 8.10 14.96
C TRP A 497 17.82 8.84 13.87
N VAL A 498 16.74 9.48 14.27
CA VAL A 498 15.96 10.39 13.43
C VAL A 498 15.65 11.66 14.19
N ALA A 499 15.49 12.76 13.46
CA ALA A 499 15.19 14.06 14.05
C ALA A 499 14.27 14.88 13.15
N ARG A 500 13.55 15.81 13.77
CA ARG A 500 12.76 16.81 13.04
C ARG A 500 12.87 18.17 13.72
N ALA A 501 12.79 19.23 12.91
CA ALA A 501 12.60 20.60 13.37
C ALA A 501 11.49 21.24 12.53
N VAL A 502 10.57 21.93 13.17
CA VAL A 502 9.39 22.51 12.51
C VAL A 502 9.14 23.91 13.06
N ALA A 503 8.89 24.88 12.17
CA ALA A 503 8.41 26.19 12.52
C ALA A 503 7.00 26.38 11.94
N ARG A 504 6.06 26.83 12.74
CA ARG A 504 4.72 27.22 12.31
C ARG A 504 4.47 28.70 12.63
N TYR A 505 3.98 29.42 11.65
CA TYR A 505 3.59 30.82 11.81
C TYR A 505 2.12 31.03 11.46
N LYS A 506 1.33 31.49 12.42
CA LYS A 506 -0.08 31.86 12.24
C LYS A 506 -0.16 33.21 11.54
N ILE A 507 -0.46 33.19 10.23
CA ILE A 507 -0.67 34.42 9.44
C ILE A 507 -1.95 35.11 9.88
N SER A 508 -3.01 34.30 10.11
CA SER A 508 -4.30 34.73 10.65
C SER A 508 -4.90 33.62 11.53
N SER A 509 -6.11 33.79 12.04
CA SER A 509 -6.89 32.73 12.71
C SER A 509 -7.13 31.52 11.80
N ASP A 510 -7.16 31.73 10.51
CA ASP A 510 -7.63 30.78 9.51
C ASP A 510 -6.51 30.24 8.62
N ILE A 511 -5.35 30.87 8.59
CA ILE A 511 -4.21 30.51 7.72
C ILE A 511 -2.94 30.39 8.54
N SER A 512 -2.24 29.28 8.37
CA SER A 512 -0.91 29.02 8.93
C SER A 512 0.08 28.70 7.83
N ALA A 513 1.31 29.20 7.97
CA ALA A 513 2.47 28.75 7.20
C ALA A 513 3.31 27.81 8.08
N PHE A 514 4.00 26.88 7.46
CA PHE A 514 4.98 26.03 8.15
C PHE A 514 6.22 25.81 7.29
N ALA A 515 7.33 25.54 7.97
CA ALA A 515 8.56 25.04 7.36
C ALA A 515 9.10 23.91 8.24
N SER A 516 9.60 22.85 7.63
CA SER A 516 10.15 21.71 8.34
C SER A 516 11.43 21.18 7.69
N ALA A 517 12.31 20.63 8.54
CA ALA A 517 13.43 19.79 8.14
C ALA A 517 13.36 18.50 8.95
N SER A 518 13.45 17.34 8.29
CA SER A 518 13.37 16.05 8.95
C SER A 518 14.32 15.04 8.33
N ARG A 519 14.96 14.24 9.23
CA ARG A 519 15.77 13.09 8.84
C ARG A 519 14.95 11.82 9.04
N GLY A 520 14.80 11.06 7.96
CA GLY A 520 14.29 9.70 7.96
C GLY A 520 15.42 8.70 7.74
N ARG A 521 15.18 7.47 8.17
CA ARG A 521 16.13 6.38 7.97
C ARG A 521 15.43 5.07 7.71
N ARG A 522 16.08 4.17 7.00
CA ARG A 522 15.85 2.73 7.00
C ARG A 522 17.14 2.10 7.51
N PRO A 523 17.12 1.15 8.47
CA PRO A 523 18.34 0.64 9.07
C PRO A 523 19.25 -0.03 8.06
N ASP A 524 20.47 -0.28 8.48
CA ASP A 524 21.36 -1.21 7.78
C ASP A 524 20.60 -2.50 7.47
N THR A 525 20.81 -3.03 6.29
CA THR A 525 20.14 -4.26 5.85
C THR A 525 21.14 -5.41 5.86
N LEU A 526 20.81 -6.45 6.62
CA LEU A 526 21.57 -7.70 6.65
C LEU A 526 20.90 -8.74 5.75
N LEU A 527 21.63 -9.19 4.74
CA LEU A 527 21.16 -10.19 3.78
C LEU A 527 22.11 -11.38 3.76
N ILE A 528 21.60 -12.56 3.45
CA ILE A 528 22.42 -13.70 3.05
C ILE A 528 22.37 -13.77 1.52
N SER A 529 23.49 -13.46 0.87
CA SER A 529 23.59 -13.36 -0.59
C SER A 529 24.60 -14.36 -1.17
N PHE A 530 24.33 -14.81 -2.40
CA PHE A 530 25.23 -15.72 -3.11
C PHE A 530 26.36 -14.93 -3.80
N VAL A 531 27.56 -15.00 -3.26
CA VAL A 531 28.73 -14.24 -3.73
C VAL A 531 29.92 -15.17 -3.89
N GLY A 532 30.55 -15.16 -5.04
CA GLY A 532 31.76 -15.96 -5.30
C GLY A 532 31.55 -17.48 -5.13
N GLY A 533 30.38 -18.01 -5.47
CA GLY A 533 30.05 -19.44 -5.40
C GLY A 533 29.59 -19.94 -4.04
N ARG A 534 29.33 -19.07 -3.08
CA ARG A 534 28.84 -19.42 -1.73
C ARG A 534 27.89 -18.37 -1.18
N TYR A 535 27.04 -18.75 -0.26
CA TYR A 535 26.21 -17.81 0.50
C TYR A 535 27.01 -17.20 1.65
N VAL A 536 26.95 -15.88 1.76
CA VAL A 536 27.63 -15.11 2.80
C VAL A 536 26.72 -13.98 3.30
N PRO A 537 26.88 -13.54 4.55
CA PRO A 537 26.25 -12.32 5.03
C PRO A 537 26.78 -11.11 4.25
N VAL A 538 25.87 -10.27 3.79
CA VAL A 538 26.13 -8.98 3.12
C VAL A 538 25.38 -7.89 3.87
N GLU A 539 26.08 -6.83 4.19
CA GLU A 539 25.52 -5.67 4.86
C GLU A 539 25.45 -4.50 3.88
N LEU A 540 24.25 -3.89 3.79
CA LEU A 540 24.04 -2.62 3.10
C LEU A 540 23.84 -1.55 4.14
N LYS A 541 24.45 -0.39 3.95
CA LYS A 541 24.36 0.75 4.87
C LYS A 541 22.95 1.28 4.97
N GLU A 542 22.66 1.94 6.11
CA GLU A 542 21.38 2.62 6.33
C GLU A 542 21.07 3.56 5.17
N GLU A 543 19.81 3.54 4.75
CA GLU A 543 19.28 4.56 3.85
C GLU A 543 18.95 5.79 4.67
N ILE A 544 19.39 6.95 4.22
CA ILE A 544 19.14 8.24 4.87
C ILE A 544 18.38 9.15 3.93
N VAL A 545 17.33 9.77 4.41
CA VAL A 545 16.62 10.81 3.68
C VAL A 545 16.53 12.08 4.52
N TRP A 546 16.99 13.21 3.96
CA TRP A 546 16.73 14.54 4.49
C TRP A 546 15.64 15.19 3.67
N ASN A 547 14.53 15.56 4.32
CA ASN A 547 13.40 16.22 3.68
C ASN A 547 13.23 17.63 4.22
N TYR A 548 13.09 18.58 3.30
CA TYR A 548 12.81 19.99 3.56
C TYR A 548 11.46 20.33 2.95
N GLU A 549 10.60 20.96 3.71
CA GLU A 549 9.24 21.26 3.28
C GLU A 549 8.80 22.65 3.74
N VAL A 550 8.08 23.36 2.87
CA VAL A 550 7.40 24.60 3.20
C VAL A 550 5.96 24.51 2.71
N GLY A 551 5.02 24.91 3.53
CA GLY A 551 3.61 24.81 3.19
C GLY A 551 2.72 25.87 3.83
N LEU A 552 1.53 25.95 3.28
CA LEU A 552 0.43 26.78 3.76
C LEU A 552 -0.79 25.90 3.97
N LYS A 553 -1.51 26.14 5.05
CA LYS A 553 -2.78 25.48 5.35
C LYS A 553 -3.79 26.47 5.86
N GLY A 554 -5.04 26.22 5.58
CA GLY A 554 -6.07 27.09 6.11
C GLY A 554 -7.48 26.73 5.74
N THR A 555 -8.36 27.59 6.26
CA THR A 555 -9.77 27.63 5.90
C THR A 555 -10.07 28.94 5.21
N MET A 556 -11.02 28.94 4.30
CA MET A 556 -11.50 30.10 3.56
C MET A 556 -13.03 30.08 3.49
N LEU A 557 -13.61 31.16 2.99
CA LEU A 557 -15.07 31.28 2.76
C LEU A 557 -15.89 30.99 4.04
N GLN A 558 -15.48 31.55 5.18
CA GLN A 558 -16.16 31.33 6.48
C GLN A 558 -16.16 29.84 6.89
N ASN A 559 -15.00 29.19 6.84
CA ASN A 559 -14.80 27.76 7.15
C ASN A 559 -15.54 26.79 6.19
N ARG A 560 -15.89 27.24 4.99
CA ARG A 560 -16.52 26.37 3.98
C ARG A 560 -15.52 25.68 3.07
N LEU A 561 -14.28 26.12 3.04
CA LEU A 561 -13.20 25.53 2.23
C LEU A 561 -11.96 25.26 3.11
N ASN A 562 -11.59 24.01 3.27
CA ASN A 562 -10.31 23.60 3.82
C ASN A 562 -9.32 23.35 2.68
N TRP A 563 -8.09 23.83 2.81
CA TRP A 563 -7.05 23.63 1.81
C TRP A 563 -5.66 23.50 2.43
N SER A 564 -4.77 22.82 1.72
CA SER A 564 -3.36 22.69 2.08
C SER A 564 -2.53 22.66 0.81
N ALA A 565 -1.45 23.43 0.79
CA ALA A 565 -0.45 23.43 -0.28
C ALA A 565 0.95 23.31 0.32
N ALA A 566 1.81 22.48 -0.26
CA ALA A 566 3.18 22.29 0.19
C ALA A 566 4.13 22.10 -0.99
N VAL A 567 5.35 22.58 -0.86
CA VAL A 567 6.49 22.23 -1.70
C VAL A 567 7.50 21.49 -0.85
N PHE A 568 8.13 20.48 -1.43
CA PHE A 568 9.12 19.67 -0.74
C PHE A 568 10.32 19.39 -1.63
N LYS A 569 11.45 19.15 -0.98
CA LYS A 569 12.65 18.59 -1.58
C LYS A 569 13.25 17.60 -0.59
N TYR A 570 13.69 16.43 -1.08
CA TYR A 570 14.47 15.50 -0.29
C TYR A 570 15.73 15.07 -1.02
N ASP A 571 16.78 14.85 -0.22
CA ASP A 571 18.04 14.26 -0.64
C ASP A 571 18.15 12.88 0.02
N TYR A 572 18.44 11.85 -0.77
CA TYR A 572 18.45 10.44 -0.38
C TYR A 572 19.83 9.85 -0.61
N ALA A 573 20.40 9.22 0.41
CA ALA A 573 21.69 8.54 0.35
C ALA A 573 21.55 7.03 0.59
N ASN A 574 22.41 6.24 -0.08
CA ASN A 574 22.47 4.78 0.00
C ASN A 574 21.14 4.10 -0.37
N PHE A 575 20.48 4.57 -1.42
CA PHE A 575 19.20 4.01 -1.86
C PHE A 575 19.36 2.53 -2.22
N GLN A 576 18.63 1.66 -1.54
CA GLN A 576 18.66 0.23 -1.79
C GLN A 576 17.62 -0.14 -2.85
N SER A 577 18.07 -0.60 -4.02
CA SER A 577 17.20 -1.05 -5.11
C SER A 577 17.42 -2.53 -5.40
N THR A 578 16.44 -3.13 -6.05
CA THR A 578 16.54 -4.51 -6.54
C THR A 578 17.24 -4.51 -7.89
N ALA A 579 18.34 -5.25 -8.00
CA ALA A 579 19.06 -5.46 -9.25
C ALA A 579 18.94 -6.92 -9.69
N VAL A 580 18.91 -7.14 -11.02
CA VAL A 580 19.00 -8.48 -11.60
C VAL A 580 20.48 -8.85 -11.70
N ASN A 581 20.87 -9.95 -11.09
CA ASN A 581 22.19 -10.54 -11.29
C ASN A 581 22.22 -11.16 -12.71
N PRO A 582 23.09 -10.68 -13.62
CA PRO A 582 23.13 -11.19 -14.98
C PRO A 582 23.69 -12.62 -15.11
N THR A 583 24.26 -13.17 -14.05
CA THR A 583 24.78 -14.55 -14.05
C THR A 583 23.61 -15.54 -14.07
N PRO A 584 23.52 -16.46 -15.06
CA PRO A 584 22.45 -17.46 -15.05
C PRO A 584 22.48 -18.37 -13.82
N PRO A 585 21.34 -18.64 -13.19
CA PRO A 585 20.04 -18.02 -13.46
C PRO A 585 20.02 -16.55 -13.03
N PRO A 586 19.26 -15.69 -13.74
CA PRO A 586 19.11 -14.32 -13.35
C PRO A 586 18.28 -14.26 -12.06
N LEU A 587 18.94 -14.03 -10.95
CA LEU A 587 18.31 -13.85 -9.63
C LEU A 587 18.34 -12.38 -9.26
N THR A 588 17.33 -11.93 -8.57
CA THR A 588 17.30 -10.57 -8.01
C THR A 588 18.11 -10.52 -6.71
N THR A 589 18.80 -9.42 -6.51
CA THR A 589 19.48 -9.10 -5.25
C THR A 589 19.27 -7.64 -4.91
N THR A 590 19.30 -7.31 -3.62
CA THR A 590 19.27 -5.92 -3.19
C THR A 590 20.68 -5.35 -3.23
N VAL A 591 20.83 -4.18 -3.81
CA VAL A 591 22.11 -3.45 -3.95
C VAL A 591 21.94 -2.00 -3.52
N ASP A 592 23.03 -1.36 -3.13
CA ASP A 592 23.10 0.09 -3.00
C ASP A 592 23.13 0.71 -4.41
N ALA A 593 22.06 1.41 -4.77
CA ALA A 593 21.93 2.11 -6.05
C ALA A 593 22.48 3.55 -6.01
N GLY A 594 22.95 4.00 -4.85
CA GLY A 594 23.59 5.29 -4.65
C GLY A 594 22.64 6.37 -4.12
N ASN A 595 22.85 7.60 -4.61
CA ASN A 595 22.12 8.79 -4.16
C ASN A 595 20.97 9.12 -5.12
N ALA A 596 19.98 9.80 -4.58
CA ALA A 596 18.81 10.23 -5.34
C ALA A 596 18.21 11.53 -4.77
N THR A 597 17.54 12.28 -5.63
CA THR A 597 16.88 13.52 -5.26
C THR A 597 15.42 13.48 -5.68
N GLY A 598 14.54 14.01 -4.84
CA GLY A 598 13.14 14.21 -5.20
C GLY A 598 12.62 15.57 -4.78
N GLU A 599 11.81 16.17 -5.64
CA GLU A 599 11.15 17.44 -5.36
C GLU A 599 9.71 17.44 -5.87
N GLY A 600 8.88 18.29 -5.29
CA GLY A 600 7.51 18.33 -5.72
C GLY A 600 6.64 19.39 -5.07
N PHE A 601 5.39 19.37 -5.54
CA PHE A 601 4.31 20.24 -5.08
C PHE A 601 3.06 19.40 -4.83
N GLU A 602 2.37 19.70 -3.75
CA GLU A 602 1.12 19.02 -3.37
C GLU A 602 0.05 20.05 -3.00
N LEU A 603 -1.18 19.81 -3.47
CA LEU A 603 -2.34 20.62 -3.15
C LEU A 603 -3.51 19.69 -2.79
N THR A 604 -4.22 20.01 -1.74
CA THR A 604 -5.49 19.37 -1.38
C THR A 604 -6.52 20.44 -1.03
N PHE A 605 -7.78 20.20 -1.39
CA PHE A 605 -8.88 21.02 -0.95
C PHE A 605 -10.16 20.20 -0.77
N GLN A 606 -11.00 20.64 0.14
CA GLN A 606 -12.33 20.13 0.37
C GLN A 606 -13.24 21.28 0.81
N GLY A 607 -14.40 21.42 0.19
CA GLY A 607 -15.26 22.56 0.45
C GLY A 607 -16.75 22.33 0.23
N VAL A 608 -17.56 23.18 0.87
CA VAL A 608 -18.99 23.33 0.65
C VAL A 608 -19.21 24.66 -0.10
N LEU A 609 -19.49 24.59 -1.39
CA LEU A 609 -19.71 25.78 -2.21
C LEU A 609 -21.07 26.43 -1.86
N ASN A 610 -22.07 25.59 -1.67
CA ASN A 610 -23.41 25.94 -1.19
C ASN A 610 -24.08 24.66 -0.60
N PRO A 611 -25.25 24.72 0.03
CA PRO A 611 -25.91 23.57 0.62
C PRO A 611 -26.16 22.38 -0.33
N ALA A 612 -26.23 22.66 -1.63
CA ALA A 612 -26.45 21.64 -2.65
C ALA A 612 -25.15 21.09 -3.27
N VAL A 613 -24.00 21.73 -3.05
CA VAL A 613 -22.73 21.37 -3.73
C VAL A 613 -21.57 21.35 -2.77
N THR A 614 -21.00 20.16 -2.58
CA THR A 614 -19.69 19.98 -1.94
C THR A 614 -18.66 19.59 -3.00
N THR A 615 -17.40 19.98 -2.82
CA THR A 615 -16.31 19.68 -3.77
C THR A 615 -15.07 19.23 -3.02
N PHE A 616 -14.25 18.43 -3.70
CA PHE A 616 -12.95 18.00 -3.22
C PHE A 616 -11.98 17.86 -4.39
N GLY A 617 -10.70 17.97 -4.11
CA GLY A 617 -9.68 17.73 -5.11
C GLY A 617 -8.28 17.69 -4.53
N THR A 618 -7.41 17.05 -5.31
CA THR A 618 -5.99 16.92 -5.02
C THR A 618 -5.19 17.13 -6.29
N PHE A 619 -3.98 17.64 -6.13
CA PHE A 619 -2.99 17.73 -7.18
C PHE A 619 -1.62 17.40 -6.59
N GLY A 620 -0.86 16.53 -7.24
CA GLY A 620 0.51 16.17 -6.89
C GLY A 620 1.42 16.30 -8.10
N TYR A 621 2.57 16.92 -7.91
CA TYR A 621 3.72 16.87 -8.79
C TYR A 621 4.90 16.30 -8.02
N THR A 622 5.55 15.26 -8.54
CA THR A 622 6.72 14.64 -7.92
C THR A 622 7.73 14.31 -9.01
N ASP A 623 8.91 14.86 -8.92
CA ASP A 623 10.07 14.49 -9.73
C ASP A 623 11.11 13.84 -8.81
N ALA A 624 11.31 12.55 -8.97
CA ALA A 624 12.22 11.74 -8.15
C ALA A 624 13.11 10.94 -9.09
N THR A 625 14.42 11.18 -9.01
CA THR A 625 15.41 10.63 -9.93
C THR A 625 16.68 10.22 -9.18
N PHE A 626 17.36 9.22 -9.70
CA PHE A 626 18.71 8.88 -9.26
C PHE A 626 19.69 9.96 -9.74
N ASP A 627 20.60 10.36 -8.85
CA ASP A 627 21.60 11.37 -9.15
C ASP A 627 22.61 10.86 -10.18
N ASP A 628 23.25 11.77 -10.91
CA ASP A 628 24.25 11.38 -11.94
C ASP A 628 25.48 10.74 -11.33
N VAL A 629 25.90 11.21 -10.15
CA VAL A 629 27.11 10.77 -9.47
C VAL A 629 26.85 10.50 -7.99
N ASN A 630 27.60 9.58 -7.41
CA ASN A 630 27.63 9.34 -5.97
C ASN A 630 28.53 10.36 -5.24
N ASP A 631 28.63 10.27 -3.91
CA ASP A 631 29.46 11.16 -3.07
C ASP A 631 30.96 11.18 -3.43
N ARG A 632 31.43 10.19 -4.19
CA ARG A 632 32.81 10.11 -4.70
C ARG A 632 32.97 10.66 -6.11
N GLY A 633 31.93 11.26 -6.69
CA GLY A 633 31.91 11.77 -8.06
C GLY A 633 31.90 10.68 -9.15
N GLN A 634 31.59 9.44 -8.80
CA GLN A 634 31.49 8.35 -9.76
C GLN A 634 30.08 8.26 -10.31
N ARG A 635 29.96 8.05 -11.63
CA ARG A 635 28.66 7.89 -12.28
C ARG A 635 27.91 6.68 -11.71
N GLN A 636 26.66 6.88 -11.35
CA GLN A 636 25.78 5.85 -10.83
C GLN A 636 25.19 4.99 -11.96
N GLN A 637 24.86 3.73 -11.65
CA GLN A 637 24.29 2.80 -12.64
C GLN A 637 22.94 3.27 -13.15
N LEU A 638 22.11 3.83 -12.27
CA LEU A 638 20.75 4.29 -12.57
C LEU A 638 20.68 5.81 -12.83
N ALA A 639 21.82 6.47 -13.07
CA ALA A 639 21.93 7.91 -13.24
C ALA A 639 20.87 8.51 -14.18
N GLY A 640 20.11 9.49 -13.69
CA GLY A 640 19.05 10.19 -14.40
C GLY A 640 17.74 9.43 -14.59
N ASN A 641 17.65 8.17 -14.15
CA ASN A 641 16.42 7.41 -14.20
C ASN A 641 15.40 7.90 -13.16
N THR A 642 14.14 7.92 -13.55
CA THR A 642 13.01 8.19 -12.63
C THR A 642 12.77 6.95 -11.78
N PHE A 643 12.45 7.13 -10.52
CA PHE A 643 12.02 6.04 -9.65
C PHE A 643 10.80 5.32 -10.20
N ARG A 644 10.79 3.99 -10.10
CA ARG A 644 9.65 3.18 -10.49
C ARG A 644 8.37 3.60 -9.74
N LEU A 645 7.21 3.36 -10.33
CA LEU A 645 5.90 3.69 -9.81
C LEU A 645 5.69 5.18 -9.49
N THR A 646 6.51 6.06 -10.08
CA THR A 646 6.43 7.50 -9.89
C THR A 646 5.78 8.18 -11.08
N SER A 647 4.54 8.60 -10.90
CA SER A 647 3.83 9.46 -11.83
C SER A 647 4.15 10.91 -11.50
N ARG A 648 4.81 11.63 -12.42
CA ARG A 648 5.16 13.05 -12.21
C ARG A 648 3.96 13.93 -11.91
N ARG A 649 2.77 13.58 -12.43
CA ARG A 649 1.53 14.36 -12.20
C ARG A 649 0.41 13.40 -11.82
N THR A 650 -0.20 13.68 -10.68
CA THR A 650 -1.40 12.99 -10.22
C THR A 650 -2.42 14.03 -9.81
N TYR A 651 -3.68 13.83 -10.15
CA TYR A 651 -4.75 14.67 -9.63
C TYR A 651 -6.06 13.92 -9.55
N SER A 652 -6.87 14.31 -8.61
CA SER A 652 -8.26 13.90 -8.52
C SER A 652 -9.13 15.09 -8.17
N PHE A 653 -10.34 15.09 -8.68
CA PHE A 653 -11.36 16.06 -8.29
C PHE A 653 -12.75 15.47 -8.43
N GLY A 654 -13.66 15.97 -7.64
CA GLY A 654 -15.05 15.57 -7.68
C GLY A 654 -15.95 16.57 -6.97
N ALA A 655 -17.23 16.38 -7.20
CA ALA A 655 -18.26 17.17 -6.53
C ALA A 655 -19.44 16.29 -6.18
N THR A 656 -20.06 16.55 -5.03
CA THR A 656 -21.35 15.94 -4.66
C THR A 656 -22.43 16.98 -4.83
N PHE A 657 -23.37 16.70 -5.68
CA PHE A 657 -24.59 17.47 -5.89
C PHE A 657 -25.72 16.85 -5.07
N SER A 658 -26.26 17.60 -4.13
CA SER A 658 -27.32 17.15 -3.22
C SER A 658 -28.60 17.91 -3.49
N GLY A 659 -29.72 17.23 -3.56
CA GLY A 659 -31.02 17.85 -3.79
C GLY A 659 -32.14 17.11 -3.07
N SER A 660 -33.26 17.82 -2.84
CA SER A 660 -34.50 17.22 -2.33
C SER A 660 -35.23 16.54 -3.49
N PHE A 661 -35.71 15.32 -3.26
CA PHE A 661 -36.61 14.61 -4.16
C PHE A 661 -38.06 14.69 -3.64
N GLY A 662 -38.48 15.89 -3.28
CA GLY A 662 -39.78 16.16 -2.70
C GLY A 662 -40.02 15.41 -1.40
N PRO A 663 -41.26 14.90 -1.18
CA PRO A 663 -41.56 14.15 0.03
C PRO A 663 -40.93 12.76 0.10
N ALA A 664 -40.32 12.26 -0.97
CA ALA A 664 -39.70 10.93 -1.04
C ALA A 664 -38.35 10.85 -0.34
N GLY A 665 -37.59 11.97 -0.27
CA GLY A 665 -36.28 11.95 0.36
C GLY A 665 -35.26 12.89 -0.29
N ARG A 666 -34.00 12.55 -0.16
CA ARG A 666 -32.82 13.26 -0.77
C ARG A 666 -32.16 12.41 -1.82
N ILE A 667 -31.60 13.07 -2.84
CA ILE A 667 -30.73 12.46 -3.83
C ILE A 667 -29.38 13.14 -3.82
N GLN A 668 -28.31 12.37 -4.01
CA GLN A 668 -26.95 12.86 -4.16
C GLN A 668 -26.34 12.24 -5.41
N LEU A 669 -25.62 13.04 -6.19
CA LEU A 669 -24.85 12.59 -7.34
C LEU A 669 -23.40 13.02 -7.15
N THR A 670 -22.47 12.07 -7.17
CA THR A 670 -21.03 12.30 -6.96
C THR A 670 -20.23 11.79 -8.16
N PRO A 671 -20.05 12.59 -9.22
CA PRO A 671 -19.01 12.33 -10.21
C PRO A 671 -17.63 12.63 -9.62
N SER A 672 -16.65 11.81 -10.00
CA SER A 672 -15.25 12.04 -9.69
C SER A 672 -14.35 11.62 -10.84
N TYR A 673 -13.22 12.29 -10.98
CA TYR A 673 -12.19 12.00 -11.98
C TYR A 673 -10.83 11.92 -11.31
N GLN A 674 -10.03 10.97 -11.73
CA GLN A 674 -8.67 10.78 -11.27
C GLN A 674 -7.74 10.56 -12.47
N TYR A 675 -6.52 11.08 -12.38
CA TYR A 675 -5.51 11.00 -13.44
C TYR A 675 -4.13 10.71 -12.87
N LYS A 676 -3.37 9.87 -13.59
CA LYS A 676 -1.95 9.63 -13.37
C LYS A 676 -1.21 9.80 -14.70
N SER A 677 -0.08 10.51 -14.68
CA SER A 677 0.80 10.59 -15.85
C SER A 677 1.59 9.29 -16.02
N LYS A 678 2.32 9.18 -17.14
CA LYS A 678 3.20 8.04 -17.42
C LYS A 678 4.11 7.73 -16.22
N HIS A 679 4.29 6.44 -15.93
CA HIS A 679 5.25 5.92 -14.96
C HIS A 679 5.87 4.61 -15.45
N PHE A 680 7.02 4.28 -14.88
CA PHE A 680 7.74 3.04 -15.15
C PHE A 680 7.50 2.03 -14.03
N PHE A 681 7.54 0.75 -14.36
CA PHE A 681 7.44 -0.35 -13.38
C PHE A 681 8.80 -0.82 -12.86
N ASP A 682 9.90 -0.30 -13.41
CA ASP A 682 11.27 -0.70 -13.14
C ASP A 682 12.17 0.55 -13.02
N ASP A 683 13.15 0.52 -12.10
CA ASP A 683 14.09 1.62 -11.89
C ASP A 683 15.07 1.81 -13.06
N ASN A 684 15.26 0.82 -13.94
CA ASN A 684 16.06 1.00 -15.15
C ASN A 684 15.40 1.88 -16.21
N ASN A 685 14.08 2.11 -16.13
CA ASN A 685 13.28 2.88 -17.09
C ASN A 685 13.38 2.43 -18.55
N ALA A 686 14.19 1.41 -18.84
CA ALA A 686 14.37 0.82 -20.15
C ALA A 686 14.85 -0.63 -19.99
N ASN A 687 14.23 -1.57 -20.65
CA ASN A 687 14.55 -2.99 -20.52
C ASN A 687 14.86 -3.62 -21.86
N ALA A 688 15.59 -4.72 -21.82
CA ALA A 688 15.92 -5.55 -22.96
C ALA A 688 14.68 -6.14 -23.68
N GLY A 689 13.54 -6.19 -23.01
CA GLY A 689 12.25 -6.69 -23.55
C GLY A 689 11.24 -5.62 -23.96
N GLY A 690 11.63 -4.34 -23.96
CA GLY A 690 10.74 -3.19 -24.18
C GLY A 690 10.60 -2.31 -22.94
N ILE A 691 9.96 -1.16 -23.07
CA ILE A 691 9.78 -0.25 -21.97
C ILE A 691 8.62 -0.73 -21.10
N LEU A 692 8.92 -1.17 -19.88
CA LEU A 692 7.89 -1.54 -18.89
C LEU A 692 7.31 -0.27 -18.28
N SER A 693 6.29 0.28 -18.89
CA SER A 693 5.64 1.52 -18.44
C SER A 693 4.15 1.50 -18.74
N GLN A 694 3.41 2.29 -17.97
CA GLN A 694 2.03 2.66 -18.26
C GLN A 694 2.01 4.12 -18.71
N ASP A 695 1.42 4.40 -19.88
CA ASP A 695 1.15 5.76 -20.32
C ASP A 695 0.11 6.45 -19.43
N GLY A 696 0.08 7.78 -19.48
CA GLY A 696 -0.87 8.54 -18.68
C GLY A 696 -2.33 8.17 -18.99
N PHE A 697 -3.12 7.98 -17.95
CA PHE A 697 -4.53 7.63 -18.05
C PHE A 697 -5.39 8.30 -16.99
N GLY A 698 -6.68 8.38 -17.26
CA GLY A 698 -7.67 8.89 -16.32
C GLY A 698 -8.87 8.00 -16.21
N LEU A 699 -9.44 7.92 -15.01
CA LEU A 699 -10.63 7.15 -14.70
C LEU A 699 -11.75 8.10 -14.24
N PHE A 700 -12.95 7.86 -14.72
CA PHE A 700 -14.14 8.62 -14.34
C PHE A 700 -15.11 7.70 -13.61
N ASN A 701 -15.51 8.10 -12.39
CA ASN A 701 -16.41 7.34 -11.54
C ASN A 701 -17.67 8.15 -11.24
N VAL A 702 -18.79 7.48 -11.05
CA VAL A 702 -20.08 8.11 -10.71
C VAL A 702 -20.77 7.31 -9.61
N ARG A 703 -21.27 8.02 -8.60
CA ARG A 703 -22.12 7.45 -7.57
C ARG A 703 -23.41 8.25 -7.44
N ALA A 704 -24.53 7.55 -7.36
CA ALA A 704 -25.83 8.14 -7.15
C ALA A 704 -26.44 7.53 -5.87
N ALA A 705 -26.67 8.34 -4.86
CA ALA A 705 -27.25 7.91 -3.60
C ALA A 705 -28.68 8.46 -3.46
N PHE A 706 -29.59 7.63 -3.01
CA PHE A 706 -30.96 8.02 -2.63
C PHE A 706 -31.19 7.67 -1.16
N GLN A 707 -31.63 8.66 -0.40
CA GLN A 707 -31.94 8.56 1.02
C GLN A 707 -33.44 8.89 1.23
N PRO A 708 -34.29 7.87 1.46
CA PRO A 708 -35.69 8.06 1.75
C PRO A 708 -35.90 8.90 3.01
N LYS A 709 -37.05 9.50 3.13
CA LYS A 709 -37.44 10.26 4.34
C LYS A 709 -37.33 9.36 5.58
N GLY A 710 -36.72 9.87 6.64
CA GLY A 710 -36.52 9.16 7.90
C GLY A 710 -35.05 8.70 8.11
N ASP A 711 -34.17 8.94 7.15
CA ASP A 711 -32.69 8.77 7.21
C ASP A 711 -32.18 7.37 7.63
N ARG A 712 -33.08 6.38 7.76
CA ARG A 712 -32.68 5.00 8.11
C ARG A 712 -32.16 4.19 6.94
N TRP A 713 -32.63 4.50 5.73
CA TRP A 713 -32.22 3.81 4.52
C TRP A 713 -31.39 4.70 3.63
N GLU A 714 -30.43 4.10 2.96
CA GLU A 714 -29.67 4.70 1.87
C GLU A 714 -29.44 3.65 0.78
N VAL A 715 -29.71 4.00 -0.46
CA VAL A 715 -29.43 3.15 -1.62
C VAL A 715 -28.45 3.89 -2.52
N VAL A 716 -27.34 3.24 -2.86
CA VAL A 716 -26.28 3.81 -3.70
C VAL A 716 -26.10 2.94 -4.93
N ALA A 717 -26.26 3.52 -6.12
CA ALA A 717 -25.80 2.95 -7.37
C ALA A 717 -24.43 3.55 -7.72
N TYR A 718 -23.50 2.72 -8.22
CA TYR A 718 -22.17 3.19 -8.56
C TYR A 718 -21.67 2.59 -9.88
N ILE A 719 -20.79 3.35 -10.53
CA ILE A 719 -20.02 2.92 -11.70
C ILE A 719 -18.60 3.44 -11.51
N ASP A 720 -17.63 2.54 -11.40
CA ASP A 720 -16.21 2.84 -11.41
C ASP A 720 -15.66 2.56 -12.80
N ASN A 721 -14.68 3.38 -13.25
CA ASN A 721 -14.16 3.31 -14.61
C ASN A 721 -15.26 3.36 -15.67
N LEU A 722 -16.11 4.41 -15.63
CA LEU A 722 -17.31 4.56 -16.48
C LEU A 722 -17.03 4.33 -17.96
N PHE A 723 -15.87 4.75 -18.47
CA PHE A 723 -15.50 4.66 -19.89
C PHE A 723 -14.74 3.38 -20.24
N ASP A 724 -14.64 2.43 -19.31
CA ASP A 724 -13.96 1.15 -19.49
C ASP A 724 -12.51 1.32 -19.99
N LYS A 725 -11.80 2.26 -19.39
CA LYS A 725 -10.43 2.56 -19.75
C LYS A 725 -9.50 1.41 -19.37
N GLU A 726 -8.85 0.83 -20.36
CA GLU A 726 -7.79 -0.17 -20.16
C GLU A 726 -6.50 0.50 -19.65
N TYR A 727 -5.91 -0.07 -18.62
CA TYR A 727 -4.64 0.36 -18.03
C TYR A 727 -3.96 -0.81 -17.34
N ILE A 728 -2.64 -0.76 -17.23
CA ILE A 728 -1.81 -1.78 -16.59
C ILE A 728 -1.46 -1.28 -15.20
N ILE A 729 -1.53 -2.16 -14.20
CA ILE A 729 -1.16 -1.84 -12.81
C ILE A 729 0.24 -2.31 -12.46
N ASP A 730 0.75 -3.34 -13.18
CA ASP A 730 2.10 -3.83 -13.03
C ASP A 730 2.63 -4.52 -14.29
N ALA A 731 3.95 -4.50 -14.48
CA ALA A 731 4.62 -5.16 -15.59
C ALA A 731 6.04 -5.59 -15.24
N GLY A 732 6.51 -6.66 -15.91
CA GLY A 732 7.86 -7.21 -15.75
C GLY A 732 7.86 -8.43 -14.84
N ASN A 733 7.77 -8.22 -13.55
CA ASN A 733 7.69 -9.25 -12.53
C ASN A 733 8.84 -10.28 -12.62
N THR A 734 8.71 -11.43 -11.97
CA THR A 734 9.71 -12.50 -11.98
C THR A 734 10.02 -12.98 -13.40
N GLY A 735 9.01 -13.13 -14.26
CA GLY A 735 9.18 -13.52 -15.64
C GLY A 735 10.06 -12.55 -16.45
N GLY A 736 10.03 -11.26 -16.11
CA GLY A 736 10.85 -10.22 -16.74
C GLY A 736 12.36 -10.51 -16.67
N ALA A 737 12.84 -11.03 -15.54
CA ALA A 737 14.24 -11.42 -15.34
C ALA A 737 14.68 -12.55 -16.30
N PHE A 738 13.74 -13.40 -16.72
CA PHE A 738 13.95 -14.49 -17.67
C PHE A 738 13.65 -14.12 -19.12
N GLY A 739 13.32 -12.85 -19.40
CA GLY A 739 12.97 -12.39 -20.74
C GLY A 739 11.56 -12.77 -21.19
N ILE A 740 10.66 -13.01 -20.24
CA ILE A 740 9.20 -13.23 -20.43
C ILE A 740 8.45 -12.25 -19.53
N PRO A 741 8.47 -10.94 -19.83
CA PRO A 741 7.78 -9.98 -18.99
C PRO A 741 6.28 -10.29 -18.97
N THR A 742 5.69 -10.24 -17.79
CA THR A 742 4.26 -10.38 -17.58
C THR A 742 3.62 -9.03 -17.28
N PHE A 743 2.33 -8.92 -17.55
CA PHE A 743 1.54 -7.70 -17.40
C PHE A 743 0.27 -8.01 -16.64
N ILE A 744 -0.10 -7.12 -15.70
CA ILE A 744 -1.32 -7.24 -14.89
C ILE A 744 -2.28 -6.12 -15.28
N ALA A 745 -3.50 -6.50 -15.67
CA ALA A 745 -4.55 -5.55 -16.01
C ALA A 745 -5.10 -4.84 -14.76
N GLY A 746 -5.43 -3.56 -14.91
CA GLY A 746 -6.27 -2.85 -13.95
C GLY A 746 -7.74 -3.28 -14.03
N ASP A 747 -8.54 -2.89 -13.05
CA ASP A 747 -9.96 -3.22 -13.02
C ASP A 747 -10.70 -2.65 -14.24
N PRO A 748 -11.56 -3.44 -14.91
CA PRO A 748 -12.45 -2.95 -15.95
C PRO A 748 -13.55 -2.07 -15.34
N ARG A 749 -14.55 -1.69 -16.13
CA ARG A 749 -15.72 -1.01 -15.58
C ARG A 749 -16.47 -1.88 -14.58
N LEU A 750 -16.51 -1.42 -13.32
CA LEU A 750 -17.26 -2.04 -12.23
C LEU A 750 -18.51 -1.23 -11.94
N PHE A 751 -19.64 -1.89 -11.76
CA PHE A 751 -20.89 -1.24 -11.38
C PHE A 751 -21.72 -2.10 -10.45
N GLY A 752 -22.55 -1.45 -9.65
CA GLY A 752 -23.42 -2.16 -8.71
C GLY A 752 -24.36 -1.25 -7.97
N VAL A 753 -25.10 -1.88 -7.06
CA VAL A 753 -26.03 -1.23 -6.14
C VAL A 753 -25.81 -1.78 -4.75
N ARG A 754 -25.83 -0.89 -3.74
CA ARG A 754 -25.81 -1.26 -2.32
C ARG A 754 -26.93 -0.53 -1.56
N ALA A 755 -27.47 -1.18 -0.56
CA ALA A 755 -28.47 -0.62 0.35
C ALA A 755 -27.94 -0.70 1.80
N THR A 756 -28.06 0.39 2.52
CA THR A 756 -27.68 0.51 3.94
C THR A 756 -28.90 0.80 4.77
N TYR A 757 -29.08 0.08 5.88
CA TYR A 757 -30.07 0.33 6.91
C TYR A 757 -29.38 0.74 8.22
N ARG A 758 -29.86 1.83 8.86
CA ARG A 758 -29.37 2.35 10.13
C ARG A 758 -30.45 2.27 11.20
N PHE A 759 -30.09 1.86 12.41
CA PHE A 759 -31.03 1.67 13.53
C PHE A 759 -30.42 2.06 14.87
#